data_64c98ca0aea1e533e4ec41f093720700
#
_entry.id   64c98ca0aea1e533e4ec41f093720700
#
_cell.length_a   1.000
_cell.length_b   1.000
_cell.length_c   1.000
_cell.angle_alpha   90.00
_cell.angle_beta   90.00
_cell.angle_gamma   90.00
#
_symmetry.space_group_name_H-M   'P 1'
#
loop_
_entity.id
_entity.type
_entity.pdbx_description
1 polymer ?
#
loop_
_entity_poly.entity_id
_entity_poly.type
_entity_poly.pdbx_seq_one_letter_code
_entity_poly.pdbx_strand_id
1 'polypeptide(L)'
;MDIREKLKDLPVSRRKLLVGAAAGGGLLLAWHVWPRNYASTLAAREGEGLFGGWLVIGRNGVVTVAVPQLEMGQGIGTVLAQIAATELGADWRQIAIEPVPPGGFFANLPLAAQWSSMWEGMLGAGENADDWSVGRFAERHDFNVTAAGTSLAAYELPLREAAASARDMLTRVAADRWDLEPEQCVVQDGFVTYGPQRLSFGELVDEAAELDPPDPAPLRPTPAFEEPIPGEGNAPTAFPRLDLPSKVDGSHLFAGDIRMPGMVFASIRHGPIGLPELLRFSEDAVAGTRGVVAVVKSKRWIAAVAESWWIADRALAKMRPEFTGPGALEQIVLDTEMERAVENGPDSAERITTIGEPDALLADARMARRYDVAPAAHAPLETASATARLADGRLELWIASQAPAAARDAAAKAIGISPSDVVLYPMPAGGSFDARLEKQHAIEVAQIAAEVGRPVQLTWSRPQDLQSVPYRAPVSGEITATLGAQGQPIAWRARITGPSWMRETGHRLFDNYTTDAAREESRDMADPFVVEGSVPPYGIANVAIEHVPASVDIPTGRMRGGAHAYTGFFTESFVDELARNAGRDPFLYRMAMLSGFPRMAESLRQATRLGDWDGGQEGSGEGIAMIRMGADPETAGHIACVAHVRRGEGGVRVAQLSAVVDIGRIVNLDIARQQIEGGLVFGMGLALGAPLAFQKGHPVPRTLGDMGLPGLGDMPDMLVDFIASDAEPFDPGELGVAVAPAAIANALFSLTGKRSYRLPLNP
;
A
#
# COMPACT_ATOMS: atom_id res chain seq x y z
N MET A 1 -13.08 -14.50 -43.03
CA MET A 1 -13.95 -15.63 -43.41
C MET A 1 -15.08 -15.66 -42.39
N ASP A 2 -16.26 -15.22 -42.88
CA ASP A 2 -17.40 -14.84 -42.02
C ASP A 2 -18.03 -16.08 -41.36
N ILE A 3 -18.08 -16.06 -40.05
CA ILE A 3 -18.70 -17.11 -39.20
C ILE A 3 -20.19 -17.30 -39.55
N ARG A 4 -20.84 -16.29 -40.17
CA ARG A 4 -22.24 -16.32 -40.60
C ARG A 4 -22.51 -17.27 -41.76
N GLU A 5 -21.53 -17.56 -42.61
CA GLU A 5 -21.69 -18.52 -43.72
C GLU A 5 -21.59 -19.98 -43.29
N LYS A 6 -20.77 -20.29 -42.25
CA LYS A 6 -20.63 -21.65 -41.71
C LYS A 6 -21.83 -22.13 -40.89
N LEU A 7 -22.69 -21.21 -40.42
CA LEU A 7 -23.87 -21.55 -39.61
C LEU A 7 -25.11 -21.92 -40.45
N LYS A 8 -25.08 -21.73 -41.79
CA LYS A 8 -26.23 -22.04 -42.68
C LYS A 8 -26.40 -23.52 -43.03
N ASP A 9 -25.35 -24.32 -42.89
CA ASP A 9 -25.33 -25.72 -43.29
C ASP A 9 -25.39 -26.73 -42.12
N LEU A 10 -25.69 -26.29 -40.92
CA LEU A 10 -25.86 -27.18 -39.77
C LEU A 10 -27.32 -27.71 -39.70
N PRO A 11 -27.55 -29.04 -39.65
CA PRO A 11 -28.89 -29.65 -39.57
C PRO A 11 -29.52 -29.51 -38.16
N VAL A 12 -29.36 -28.36 -37.52
CA VAL A 12 -29.85 -28.11 -36.16
C VAL A 12 -30.89 -27.00 -36.21
N SER A 13 -32.12 -27.28 -35.71
CA SER A 13 -33.17 -26.27 -35.67
C SER A 13 -32.75 -25.10 -34.78
N ARG A 14 -33.12 -23.87 -35.13
CA ARG A 14 -32.87 -22.62 -34.36
C ARG A 14 -33.23 -22.76 -32.86
N ARG A 15 -34.29 -23.54 -32.57
CA ARG A 15 -34.72 -23.84 -31.20
C ARG A 15 -33.72 -24.71 -30.42
N LYS A 16 -33.13 -25.73 -31.08
CA LYS A 16 -32.10 -26.58 -30.50
C LYS A 16 -30.78 -25.82 -30.30
N LEU A 17 -30.46 -24.89 -31.21
CA LEU A 17 -29.28 -24.03 -31.09
C LEU A 17 -29.42 -23.04 -29.91
N LEU A 18 -30.60 -22.43 -29.75
CA LEU A 18 -30.91 -21.54 -28.62
C LEU A 18 -30.96 -22.30 -27.28
N VAL A 19 -31.52 -23.50 -27.24
CA VAL A 19 -31.54 -24.34 -26.06
C VAL A 19 -30.13 -24.84 -25.71
N GLY A 20 -29.33 -25.20 -26.72
CA GLY A 20 -27.91 -25.56 -26.51
C GLY A 20 -27.04 -24.40 -26.07
N ALA A 21 -27.26 -23.21 -26.60
CA ALA A 21 -26.58 -22.00 -26.21
C ALA A 21 -26.99 -21.55 -24.78
N ALA A 22 -28.28 -21.64 -24.44
CA ALA A 22 -28.77 -21.38 -23.09
C ALA A 22 -28.26 -22.42 -22.05
N ALA A 23 -28.24 -23.71 -22.43
CA ALA A 23 -27.68 -24.77 -21.58
C ALA A 23 -26.16 -24.64 -21.47
N GLY A 24 -25.45 -24.33 -22.54
CA GLY A 24 -24.00 -24.08 -22.53
C GLY A 24 -23.63 -22.82 -21.79
N GLY A 25 -24.40 -21.75 -21.94
CA GLY A 25 -24.25 -20.52 -21.18
C GLY A 25 -24.55 -20.71 -19.69
N GLY A 26 -25.61 -21.47 -19.39
CA GLY A 26 -25.95 -21.84 -18.01
C GLY A 26 -24.89 -22.74 -17.35
N LEU A 27 -24.29 -23.69 -18.09
CA LEU A 27 -23.19 -24.52 -17.61
C LEU A 27 -21.89 -23.71 -17.40
N LEU A 28 -21.59 -22.75 -18.29
CA LEU A 28 -20.46 -21.86 -18.13
C LEU A 28 -20.66 -20.90 -16.93
N LEU A 29 -21.87 -20.36 -16.76
CA LEU A 29 -22.26 -19.60 -15.58
C LEU A 29 -22.17 -20.47 -14.32
N ALA A 30 -22.76 -21.66 -14.31
CA ALA A 30 -22.70 -22.57 -13.17
C ALA A 30 -21.27 -22.96 -12.81
N TRP A 31 -20.42 -23.22 -13.83
CA TRP A 31 -18.99 -23.50 -13.59
C TRP A 31 -18.24 -22.26 -13.08
N HIS A 32 -18.64 -21.06 -13.48
CA HIS A 32 -18.07 -19.80 -13.03
C HIS A 32 -18.48 -19.45 -11.58
N VAL A 33 -19.69 -19.85 -11.18
CA VAL A 33 -20.29 -19.59 -9.86
C VAL A 33 -20.10 -20.75 -8.87
N TRP A 34 -19.56 -21.90 -9.30
CA TRP A 34 -19.41 -23.05 -8.40
C TRP A 34 -18.44 -22.78 -7.27
N PRO A 35 -18.83 -23.04 -6.00
CA PRO A 35 -17.92 -22.88 -4.86
C PRO A 35 -16.67 -23.74 -5.06
N ARG A 36 -15.49 -23.16 -4.92
CA ARG A 36 -14.23 -23.88 -4.89
C ARG A 36 -13.67 -23.79 -3.49
N ASN A 37 -13.20 -24.90 -2.95
CA ASN A 37 -12.43 -24.89 -1.71
C ASN A 37 -10.97 -24.66 -2.10
N TYR A 38 -10.42 -23.53 -1.68
CA TYR A 38 -9.00 -23.21 -1.85
C TYR A 38 -8.25 -23.77 -0.64
N ALA A 39 -7.24 -24.59 -0.89
CA ALA A 39 -6.34 -25.06 0.17
C ALA A 39 -5.35 -23.96 0.55
N SER A 40 -4.95 -23.95 1.82
CA SER A 40 -3.83 -23.13 2.28
C SER A 40 -2.55 -23.51 1.54
N THR A 41 -1.71 -22.52 1.28
CA THR A 41 -0.36 -22.71 0.74
C THR A 41 0.69 -22.95 1.84
N LEU A 42 0.31 -22.82 3.12
CA LEU A 42 1.10 -23.26 4.26
C LEU A 42 1.08 -24.79 4.33
N ALA A 43 2.22 -25.43 4.47
CA ALA A 43 2.35 -26.88 4.53
C ALA A 43 3.06 -27.33 5.81
N ALA A 44 2.50 -28.31 6.51
CA ALA A 44 3.16 -28.97 7.62
C ALA A 44 4.21 -29.96 7.11
N ARG A 45 5.33 -30.07 7.82
CA ARG A 45 6.41 -31.05 7.60
C ARG A 45 6.19 -32.28 8.49
N GLU A 46 7.02 -33.29 8.33
CA GLU A 46 7.00 -34.45 9.21
C GLU A 46 7.22 -34.05 10.68
N GLY A 47 6.31 -34.42 11.55
CA GLY A 47 6.31 -34.03 12.98
C GLY A 47 5.70 -32.66 13.27
N GLU A 48 4.92 -32.13 12.36
CA GLU A 48 4.16 -30.88 12.51
C GLU A 48 2.67 -31.11 12.23
N GLY A 49 1.80 -30.44 12.96
CA GLY A 49 0.34 -30.40 12.72
C GLY A 49 -0.10 -29.08 12.09
N LEU A 50 -0.97 -29.15 11.08
CA LEU A 50 -1.57 -27.97 10.42
C LEU A 50 -2.94 -27.69 11.00
N PHE A 51 -3.19 -26.46 11.47
CA PHE A 51 -4.45 -26.05 12.09
C PHE A 51 -5.08 -24.89 11.31
N GLY A 52 -6.31 -25.11 10.84
CA GLY A 52 -7.13 -24.11 10.14
C GLY A 52 -6.48 -23.51 8.90
N GLY A 53 -5.39 -24.09 8.38
CA GLY A 53 -4.65 -23.56 7.25
C GLY A 53 -3.77 -22.32 7.57
N TRP A 54 -3.78 -21.84 8.81
CA TRP A 54 -3.06 -20.65 9.26
C TRP A 54 -1.88 -20.93 10.16
N LEU A 55 -1.90 -22.05 10.89
CA LEU A 55 -0.93 -22.36 11.92
C LEU A 55 -0.32 -23.74 11.68
N VAL A 56 0.99 -23.83 11.86
CA VAL A 56 1.71 -25.11 11.98
C VAL A 56 2.32 -25.16 13.37
N ILE A 57 2.06 -26.26 14.10
CA ILE A 57 2.65 -26.52 15.42
C ILE A 57 3.57 -27.72 15.32
N GLY A 58 4.82 -27.56 15.71
CA GLY A 58 5.82 -28.63 15.72
C GLY A 58 5.87 -29.38 17.04
N ARG A 59 6.37 -30.65 17.04
CA ARG A 59 6.65 -31.42 18.26
C ARG A 59 7.65 -30.72 19.20
N ASN A 60 8.42 -29.77 18.69
CA ASN A 60 9.32 -28.91 19.48
C ASN A 60 8.61 -27.75 20.17
N GLY A 61 7.29 -27.62 20.02
CA GLY A 61 6.48 -26.55 20.59
C GLY A 61 6.52 -25.22 19.81
N VAL A 62 7.25 -25.15 18.70
CA VAL A 62 7.26 -23.94 17.85
C VAL A 62 5.92 -23.83 17.12
N VAL A 63 5.33 -22.64 17.16
CA VAL A 63 4.11 -22.29 16.42
C VAL A 63 4.50 -21.36 15.27
N THR A 64 4.35 -21.85 14.05
CA THR A 64 4.59 -21.07 12.82
C THR A 64 3.28 -20.50 12.29
N VAL A 65 3.25 -19.19 12.09
CA VAL A 65 2.07 -18.45 11.63
C VAL A 65 2.25 -18.08 10.15
N ALA A 66 1.24 -18.37 9.32
CA ALA A 66 1.20 -17.93 7.93
C ALA A 66 1.10 -16.41 7.82
N VAL A 67 1.95 -15.81 6.99
CA VAL A 67 1.91 -14.37 6.68
C VAL A 67 1.72 -14.19 5.17
N PRO A 68 0.46 -13.97 4.70
CA PRO A 68 0.17 -13.85 3.28
C PRO A 68 0.39 -12.43 2.72
N GLN A 69 1.02 -11.56 3.48
CA GLN A 69 1.25 -10.16 3.15
C GLN A 69 2.72 -9.84 3.07
N LEU A 70 3.09 -8.92 2.17
CA LEU A 70 4.47 -8.42 2.08
C LEU A 70 4.85 -7.69 3.36
N GLU A 71 5.94 -8.10 4.02
CA GLU A 71 6.59 -7.30 5.04
C GLU A 71 7.51 -6.27 4.37
N MET A 72 7.21 -4.98 4.55
CA MET A 72 7.94 -3.86 3.96
C MET A 72 8.31 -2.77 4.97
N GLY A 73 8.32 -3.16 6.26
CA GLY A 73 8.62 -2.31 7.41
C GLY A 73 7.42 -1.98 8.30
N GLN A 74 6.19 -2.32 7.86
CA GLN A 74 4.96 -2.02 8.62
C GLN A 74 4.71 -2.98 9.80
N GLY A 75 5.45 -4.10 9.90
CA GLY A 75 5.36 -5.01 11.04
C GLY A 75 4.20 -6.00 10.99
N ILE A 76 3.58 -6.21 9.83
CA ILE A 76 2.43 -7.11 9.69
C ILE A 76 2.71 -8.54 10.14
N GLY A 77 3.94 -9.03 9.90
CA GLY A 77 4.35 -10.34 10.36
C GLY A 77 4.29 -10.48 11.88
N THR A 78 4.70 -9.45 12.62
CA THR A 78 4.62 -9.42 14.08
C THR A 78 3.18 -9.28 14.57
N VAL A 79 2.37 -8.43 13.93
CA VAL A 79 0.98 -8.20 14.31
C VAL A 79 0.15 -9.49 14.16
N LEU A 80 0.24 -10.19 13.03
CA LEU A 80 -0.46 -11.47 12.83
C LEU A 80 0.03 -12.53 13.81
N ALA A 81 1.33 -12.62 14.05
CA ALA A 81 1.90 -13.53 15.04
C ALA A 81 1.39 -13.26 16.46
N GLN A 82 1.26 -11.98 16.84
CA GLN A 82 0.70 -11.56 18.14
C GLN A 82 -0.76 -11.97 18.27
N ILE A 83 -1.58 -11.78 17.25
CA ILE A 83 -2.99 -12.19 17.22
C ILE A 83 -3.09 -13.70 17.46
N ALA A 84 -2.33 -14.50 16.71
CA ALA A 84 -2.30 -15.95 16.86
C ALA A 84 -1.82 -16.38 18.25
N ALA A 85 -0.72 -15.82 18.75
CA ALA A 85 -0.15 -16.16 20.06
C ALA A 85 -1.11 -15.84 21.20
N THR A 86 -1.78 -14.70 21.15
CA THR A 86 -2.75 -14.27 22.18
C THR A 86 -3.98 -15.18 22.18
N GLU A 87 -4.55 -15.48 21.02
CA GLU A 87 -5.74 -16.32 20.90
C GLU A 87 -5.45 -17.78 21.27
N LEU A 88 -4.32 -18.33 20.81
CA LEU A 88 -3.89 -19.69 21.11
C LEU A 88 -3.41 -19.86 22.55
N GLY A 89 -2.77 -18.85 23.13
CA GLY A 89 -2.05 -18.94 24.42
C GLY A 89 -0.64 -19.50 24.24
N ALA A 90 0.04 -19.17 23.16
CA ALA A 90 1.40 -19.63 22.86
C ALA A 90 2.47 -18.80 23.59
N ASP A 91 3.66 -19.39 23.80
CA ASP A 91 4.84 -18.67 24.27
C ASP A 91 5.42 -17.83 23.12
N TRP A 92 5.50 -16.51 23.28
CA TRP A 92 6.04 -15.60 22.26
C TRP A 92 7.45 -15.97 21.79
N ARG A 93 8.25 -16.55 22.64
CA ARG A 93 9.63 -17.00 22.32
C ARG A 93 9.66 -18.23 21.40
N GLN A 94 8.53 -18.92 21.24
CA GLN A 94 8.36 -20.08 20.37
C GLN A 94 7.49 -19.76 19.14
N ILE A 95 7.21 -18.48 18.89
CA ILE A 95 6.50 -18.05 17.69
C ILE A 95 7.48 -17.86 16.55
N ALA A 96 7.13 -18.39 15.39
CA ALA A 96 7.77 -18.17 14.11
C ALA A 96 6.75 -17.67 13.08
N ILE A 97 7.21 -17.05 12.01
CA ILE A 97 6.37 -16.63 10.89
C ILE A 97 6.87 -17.27 9.59
N GLU A 98 5.95 -17.60 8.70
CA GLU A 98 6.28 -18.07 7.35
C GLU A 98 5.55 -17.22 6.31
N PRO A 99 6.26 -16.44 5.48
CA PRO A 99 5.69 -15.80 4.31
C PRO A 99 5.17 -16.88 3.35
N VAL A 100 3.89 -16.87 3.04
CA VAL A 100 3.27 -17.90 2.22
C VAL A 100 3.07 -17.44 0.77
N PRO A 101 3.24 -18.35 -0.22
CA PRO A 101 2.93 -18.05 -1.62
C PRO A 101 1.47 -17.60 -1.80
N PRO A 102 1.17 -16.82 -2.88
CA PRO A 102 -0.20 -16.40 -3.16
C PRO A 102 -1.12 -17.60 -3.40
N GLY A 103 -2.33 -17.51 -2.85
CA GLY A 103 -3.38 -18.52 -3.01
C GLY A 103 -4.74 -17.97 -2.60
N GLY A 104 -5.80 -18.46 -3.23
CA GLY A 104 -7.18 -17.98 -2.99
C GLY A 104 -7.66 -18.13 -1.56
N PHE A 105 -7.07 -19.04 -0.77
CA PHE A 105 -7.34 -19.18 0.67
C PHE A 105 -7.02 -17.89 1.46
N PHE A 106 -6.00 -17.15 1.04
CA PHE A 106 -5.54 -15.93 1.69
C PHE A 106 -5.99 -14.67 0.94
N ALA A 107 -7.11 -14.69 0.23
CA ALA A 107 -7.61 -13.54 -0.50
C ALA A 107 -7.90 -12.35 0.44
N ASN A 108 -7.46 -11.14 0.03
CA ASN A 108 -7.72 -9.89 0.76
C ASN A 108 -9.08 -9.32 0.33
N LEU A 109 -10.16 -9.78 0.98
CA LEU A 109 -11.53 -9.41 0.62
C LEU A 109 -11.83 -7.92 0.84
N PRO A 110 -11.42 -7.28 1.96
CA PRO A 110 -11.63 -5.85 2.15
C PRO A 110 -10.99 -4.98 1.06
N LEU A 111 -9.78 -5.32 0.65
CA LEU A 111 -9.11 -4.60 -0.44
C LEU A 111 -9.79 -4.86 -1.78
N ALA A 112 -10.22 -6.10 -2.03
CA ALA A 112 -10.96 -6.46 -3.23
C ALA A 112 -12.25 -5.64 -3.35
N ALA A 113 -13.00 -5.47 -2.26
CA ALA A 113 -14.19 -4.63 -2.23
C ALA A 113 -13.87 -3.16 -2.48
N GLN A 114 -12.86 -2.62 -1.79
CA GLN A 114 -12.43 -1.23 -1.95
C GLN A 114 -12.00 -0.90 -3.39
N TRP A 115 -11.39 -1.86 -4.08
CA TRP A 115 -10.89 -1.70 -5.44
C TRP A 115 -11.83 -2.25 -6.51
N SER A 116 -13.06 -2.65 -6.16
CA SER A 116 -14.03 -3.28 -7.06
C SER A 116 -14.35 -2.44 -8.30
N SER A 117 -14.38 -1.12 -8.17
CA SER A 117 -14.62 -0.22 -9.30
C SER A 117 -13.54 -0.25 -10.40
N MET A 118 -12.38 -0.84 -10.14
CA MET A 118 -11.31 -0.98 -11.14
C MET A 118 -11.51 -2.14 -12.11
N TRP A 119 -12.42 -3.08 -11.80
CA TRP A 119 -12.73 -4.21 -12.69
C TRP A 119 -14.21 -4.27 -13.09
N GLU A 120 -14.87 -3.16 -13.24
CA GLU A 120 -16.29 -3.01 -13.59
C GLU A 120 -16.73 -3.68 -14.90
N GLY A 121 -15.84 -4.24 -15.70
CA GLY A 121 -16.17 -5.06 -16.86
C GLY A 121 -16.50 -6.53 -16.57
N MET A 122 -16.31 -7.03 -15.37
CA MET A 122 -16.51 -8.43 -14.97
C MET A 122 -17.69 -8.60 -14.00
N LEU A 123 -18.91 -8.78 -14.53
CA LEU A 123 -20.07 -9.32 -13.80
C LEU A 123 -20.48 -8.54 -12.52
N GLY A 124 -20.62 -7.23 -12.58
CA GLY A 124 -21.28 -6.44 -11.52
C GLY A 124 -20.69 -6.70 -10.13
N ALA A 125 -19.42 -6.39 -9.96
CA ALA A 125 -18.77 -6.48 -8.65
C ALA A 125 -19.49 -5.60 -7.63
N GLY A 126 -19.80 -6.15 -6.46
CA GLY A 126 -20.42 -5.41 -5.37
C GLY A 126 -19.44 -4.50 -4.66
N GLU A 127 -19.96 -3.53 -3.91
CA GLU A 127 -19.16 -2.54 -3.18
C GLU A 127 -18.71 -3.03 -1.79
N ASN A 128 -19.18 -4.20 -1.33
CA ASN A 128 -18.92 -4.70 0.00
C ASN A 128 -18.06 -5.98 0.00
N ALA A 129 -17.21 -6.14 1.02
CA ALA A 129 -16.38 -7.33 1.22
C ALA A 129 -17.20 -8.62 1.34
N ASP A 130 -18.41 -8.54 1.86
CA ASP A 130 -19.36 -9.67 1.99
C ASP A 130 -20.08 -9.98 0.67
N ASP A 131 -19.88 -9.18 -0.37
CA ASP A 131 -20.45 -9.44 -1.68
C ASP A 131 -19.84 -10.71 -2.28
N TRP A 132 -20.73 -11.63 -2.63
CA TRP A 132 -20.33 -12.91 -3.17
C TRP A 132 -19.47 -12.79 -4.44
N SER A 133 -19.72 -11.81 -5.29
CA SER A 133 -18.96 -11.61 -6.53
C SER A 133 -17.53 -11.14 -6.28
N VAL A 134 -17.34 -10.25 -5.29
CA VAL A 134 -16.05 -9.78 -4.81
C VAL A 134 -15.23 -10.93 -4.24
N GLY A 135 -15.85 -11.73 -3.36
CA GLY A 135 -15.19 -12.90 -2.78
C GLY A 135 -14.72 -13.88 -3.86
N ARG A 136 -15.59 -14.19 -4.82
CA ARG A 136 -15.25 -15.09 -5.95
C ARG A 136 -14.15 -14.58 -6.84
N PHE A 137 -14.13 -13.27 -7.09
CA PHE A 137 -13.05 -12.64 -7.84
C PHE A 137 -11.74 -12.78 -7.08
N ALA A 138 -11.72 -12.36 -5.83
CA ALA A 138 -10.51 -12.33 -5.01
C ALA A 138 -9.89 -13.73 -4.82
N GLU A 139 -10.70 -14.73 -4.47
CA GLU A 139 -10.27 -16.12 -4.31
C GLU A 139 -9.71 -16.71 -5.61
N ARG A 140 -10.41 -16.47 -6.73
CA ARG A 140 -10.03 -17.03 -8.04
C ARG A 140 -8.72 -16.45 -8.58
N HIS A 141 -8.45 -15.21 -8.27
CA HIS A 141 -7.25 -14.50 -8.74
C HIS A 141 -6.11 -14.49 -7.72
N ASP A 142 -6.21 -15.30 -6.66
CA ASP A 142 -5.22 -15.33 -5.57
C ASP A 142 -4.92 -13.91 -5.05
N PHE A 143 -5.98 -13.08 -4.86
CA PHE A 143 -5.88 -11.66 -4.62
C PHE A 143 -5.48 -11.37 -3.16
N ASN A 144 -4.21 -11.60 -2.83
CA ASN A 144 -3.62 -11.30 -1.53
C ASN A 144 -2.74 -10.04 -1.55
N VAL A 145 -3.16 -9.04 -2.33
CA VAL A 145 -2.44 -7.77 -2.47
C VAL A 145 -2.29 -7.05 -1.13
N THR A 146 -1.10 -6.52 -0.86
CA THR A 146 -0.78 -5.74 0.34
C THR A 146 -0.85 -4.26 0.01
N ALA A 147 -1.94 -3.58 0.36
CA ALA A 147 -2.12 -2.15 0.11
C ALA A 147 -3.24 -1.55 0.99
N ALA A 148 -3.32 -0.24 1.02
CA ALA A 148 -4.42 0.56 1.57
C ALA A 148 -4.82 0.20 3.03
N GLY A 149 -3.89 -0.33 3.82
CA GLY A 149 -4.13 -0.62 5.23
C GLY A 149 -5.18 -1.70 5.53
N THR A 150 -5.45 -2.62 4.61
CA THR A 150 -6.54 -3.60 4.74
C THR A 150 -6.13 -4.92 5.40
N SER A 151 -4.84 -5.13 5.69
CA SER A 151 -4.33 -6.43 6.13
C SER A 151 -4.93 -6.90 7.46
N LEU A 152 -5.10 -6.00 8.44
CA LEU A 152 -5.70 -6.37 9.73
C LEU A 152 -7.17 -6.73 9.57
N ALA A 153 -7.94 -5.92 8.85
CA ALA A 153 -9.34 -6.17 8.56
C ALA A 153 -9.56 -7.49 7.79
N ALA A 154 -8.61 -7.87 6.92
CA ALA A 154 -8.71 -9.11 6.15
C ALA A 154 -8.40 -10.37 6.97
N TYR A 155 -7.46 -10.30 7.91
CA TYR A 155 -6.82 -11.51 8.44
C TYR A 155 -6.97 -11.70 9.96
N GLU A 156 -7.41 -10.70 10.74
CA GLU A 156 -7.54 -10.85 12.19
C GLU A 156 -8.52 -11.94 12.55
N LEU A 157 -9.75 -11.87 12.05
CA LEU A 157 -10.80 -12.84 12.42
C LEU A 157 -10.49 -14.28 11.96
N PRO A 158 -10.15 -14.54 10.66
CA PRO A 158 -9.81 -15.89 10.23
C PRO A 158 -8.64 -16.51 11.00
N LEU A 159 -7.64 -15.69 11.34
CA LEU A 159 -6.48 -16.15 12.11
C LEU A 159 -6.84 -16.45 13.56
N ARG A 160 -7.69 -15.64 14.20
CA ARG A 160 -8.23 -15.90 15.54
C ARG A 160 -9.06 -17.17 15.58
N GLU A 161 -9.91 -17.41 14.59
CA GLU A 161 -10.71 -18.63 14.48
C GLU A 161 -9.83 -19.88 14.37
N ALA A 162 -8.80 -19.83 13.54
CA ALA A 162 -7.83 -20.93 13.42
C ALA A 162 -7.08 -21.18 14.74
N ALA A 163 -6.64 -20.12 15.42
CA ALA A 163 -5.93 -20.22 16.70
C ALA A 163 -6.82 -20.71 17.84
N ALA A 164 -8.08 -20.28 17.88
CA ALA A 164 -9.06 -20.74 18.86
C ALA A 164 -9.41 -22.22 18.66
N SER A 165 -9.58 -22.64 17.40
CA SER A 165 -9.81 -24.04 17.06
C SER A 165 -8.63 -24.92 17.46
N ALA A 166 -7.40 -24.49 17.15
CA ALA A 166 -6.18 -25.20 17.57
C ALA A 166 -6.08 -25.31 19.10
N ARG A 167 -6.39 -24.24 19.85
CA ARG A 167 -6.43 -24.24 21.32
C ARG A 167 -7.41 -25.26 21.84
N ASP A 168 -8.63 -25.28 21.28
CA ASP A 168 -9.67 -26.26 21.68
C ASP A 168 -9.22 -27.70 21.43
N MET A 169 -8.70 -27.99 20.22
CA MET A 169 -8.24 -29.34 19.86
C MET A 169 -7.10 -29.81 20.78
N LEU A 170 -6.09 -28.93 21.06
CA LEU A 170 -5.02 -29.24 22.02
C LEU A 170 -5.57 -29.48 23.44
N THR A 171 -6.55 -28.68 23.86
CA THR A 171 -7.19 -28.80 25.17
C THR A 171 -7.96 -30.12 25.32
N ARG A 172 -8.72 -30.52 24.30
CA ARG A 172 -9.44 -31.78 24.29
C ARG A 172 -8.50 -32.97 24.44
N VAL A 173 -7.39 -33.01 23.70
CA VAL A 173 -6.40 -34.08 23.85
C VAL A 173 -5.80 -34.14 25.25
N ALA A 174 -5.45 -32.98 25.84
CA ALA A 174 -4.91 -32.95 27.20
C ALA A 174 -5.95 -33.39 28.24
N ALA A 175 -7.21 -32.96 28.10
CA ALA A 175 -8.32 -33.32 28.97
C ALA A 175 -8.61 -34.85 28.92
N ASP A 176 -8.63 -35.41 27.69
CA ASP A 176 -8.79 -36.87 27.50
C ASP A 176 -7.66 -37.66 28.17
N ARG A 177 -6.42 -37.23 28.08
CA ARG A 177 -5.27 -37.87 28.74
C ARG A 177 -5.35 -37.82 30.27
N TRP A 178 -6.06 -36.85 30.82
CA TRP A 178 -6.19 -36.65 32.26
C TRP A 178 -7.55 -37.10 32.82
N ASP A 179 -8.46 -37.60 31.98
CA ASP A 179 -9.84 -37.95 32.31
C ASP A 179 -10.61 -36.76 32.95
N LEU A 180 -10.56 -35.61 32.25
CA LEU A 180 -11.14 -34.31 32.66
C LEU A 180 -12.05 -33.73 31.57
N GLU A 181 -12.89 -32.76 31.98
CA GLU A 181 -13.61 -31.91 31.02
C GLU A 181 -12.68 -30.82 30.50
N PRO A 182 -12.70 -30.45 29.21
CA PRO A 182 -11.81 -29.45 28.62
C PRO A 182 -11.84 -28.09 29.33
N GLU A 183 -12.99 -27.67 29.85
CA GLU A 183 -13.20 -26.40 30.57
C GLU A 183 -12.42 -26.31 31.88
N GLN A 184 -11.93 -27.41 32.42
CA GLN A 184 -11.11 -27.47 33.61
C GLN A 184 -9.64 -27.15 33.32
N CYS A 185 -9.23 -27.17 32.04
CA CYS A 185 -7.88 -26.93 31.60
C CYS A 185 -7.63 -25.46 31.32
N VAL A 186 -6.42 -25.01 31.57
CA VAL A 186 -5.95 -23.64 31.25
C VAL A 186 -4.85 -23.71 30.20
N VAL A 187 -4.97 -22.89 29.16
CA VAL A 187 -3.97 -22.82 28.07
C VAL A 187 -3.22 -21.49 28.17
N GLN A 188 -1.91 -21.58 28.42
CA GLN A 188 -1.04 -20.43 28.57
C GLN A 188 0.43 -20.82 28.29
N ASP A 189 1.21 -19.89 27.75
CA ASP A 189 2.66 -19.99 27.53
C ASP A 189 3.09 -21.29 26.80
N GLY A 190 2.28 -21.74 25.81
CA GLY A 190 2.56 -22.93 25.01
C GLY A 190 2.25 -24.28 25.69
N PHE A 191 1.46 -24.24 26.75
CA PHE A 191 1.08 -25.43 27.53
C PHE A 191 -0.41 -25.46 27.82
N VAL A 192 -0.93 -26.70 27.91
CA VAL A 192 -2.20 -26.99 28.57
C VAL A 192 -1.91 -27.45 29.99
N THR A 193 -2.63 -26.93 30.99
CA THR A 193 -2.35 -27.17 32.40
C THR A 193 -3.61 -27.45 33.18
N TYR A 194 -3.50 -28.35 34.23
CA TYR A 194 -4.52 -28.61 35.26
C TYR A 194 -3.84 -28.87 36.59
N GLY A 195 -3.94 -27.95 37.53
CA GLY A 195 -3.21 -28.04 38.80
C GLY A 195 -1.69 -28.19 38.56
N PRO A 196 -1.08 -29.32 39.05
CA PRO A 196 0.35 -29.56 38.81
C PRO A 196 0.65 -30.24 37.47
N GLN A 197 -0.37 -30.70 36.75
CA GLN A 197 -0.22 -31.38 35.46
C GLN A 197 0.02 -30.34 34.34
N ARG A 198 0.92 -30.69 33.43
CA ARG A 198 1.31 -29.80 32.33
C ARG A 198 1.72 -30.62 31.13
N LEU A 199 1.17 -30.29 29.95
CA LEU A 199 1.58 -30.82 28.65
C LEU A 199 1.86 -29.67 27.69
N SER A 200 2.97 -29.74 26.98
CA SER A 200 3.30 -28.77 25.94
C SER A 200 2.48 -28.97 24.68
N PHE A 201 2.33 -27.96 23.86
CA PHE A 201 1.70 -28.09 22.54
C PHE A 201 2.37 -29.18 21.70
N GLY A 202 3.70 -29.28 21.75
CA GLY A 202 4.46 -30.27 21.03
C GLY A 202 4.19 -31.72 21.44
N GLU A 203 3.78 -31.99 22.72
CA GLU A 203 3.40 -33.29 23.18
C GLU A 203 1.96 -33.69 22.77
N LEU A 204 1.15 -32.71 22.38
CA LEU A 204 -0.26 -32.86 22.05
C LEU A 204 -0.55 -32.82 20.54
N VAL A 205 0.36 -32.26 19.76
CA VAL A 205 0.13 -31.85 18.36
C VAL A 205 -0.32 -33.00 17.45
N ASP A 206 0.29 -34.17 17.57
CA ASP A 206 0.00 -35.30 16.69
C ASP A 206 -1.48 -35.78 16.82
N GLU A 207 -1.95 -35.90 18.05
CA GLU A 207 -3.34 -36.32 18.31
C GLU A 207 -4.32 -35.17 18.04
N ALA A 208 -3.92 -33.91 18.37
CA ALA A 208 -4.77 -32.77 18.16
C ALA A 208 -5.01 -32.48 16.66
N ALA A 209 -4.03 -32.69 15.81
CA ALA A 209 -4.16 -32.48 14.36
C ALA A 209 -5.09 -33.48 13.66
N GLU A 210 -5.43 -34.60 14.33
CA GLU A 210 -6.38 -35.58 13.82
C GLU A 210 -7.84 -35.29 14.21
N LEU A 211 -8.06 -34.31 15.12
CA LEU A 211 -9.41 -33.94 15.54
C LEU A 211 -10.10 -33.02 14.53
N ASP A 212 -11.43 -33.13 14.46
CA ASP A 212 -12.25 -32.15 13.75
C ASP A 212 -12.26 -30.82 14.52
N PRO A 213 -12.01 -29.65 13.81
CA PRO A 213 -12.09 -28.35 14.44
C PRO A 213 -13.51 -28.04 14.92
N PRO A 214 -13.67 -27.31 16.03
CA PRO A 214 -14.99 -26.89 16.51
C PRO A 214 -15.60 -25.84 15.54
N ASP A 215 -16.93 -25.90 15.40
CA ASP A 215 -17.74 -24.94 14.66
C ASP A 215 -18.96 -24.53 15.49
N PRO A 216 -19.07 -23.27 15.98
CA PRO A 216 -18.12 -22.18 15.80
C PRO A 216 -16.82 -22.35 16.61
N ALA A 217 -15.74 -21.68 16.17
CA ALA A 217 -14.49 -21.62 16.93
C ALA A 217 -14.70 -20.87 18.28
N PRO A 218 -14.20 -21.40 19.42
CA PRO A 218 -14.40 -20.79 20.73
C PRO A 218 -13.42 -19.62 20.96
N LEU A 219 -13.72 -18.47 20.40
CA LEU A 219 -12.88 -17.26 20.51
C LEU A 219 -12.74 -16.78 21.96
N ARG A 220 -11.54 -16.32 22.32
CA ARG A 220 -11.33 -15.53 23.54
C ARG A 220 -12.00 -14.16 23.40
N PRO A 221 -12.37 -13.48 24.50
CA PRO A 221 -12.74 -12.08 24.45
C PRO A 221 -11.67 -11.27 23.72
N THR A 222 -12.10 -10.29 22.93
CA THR A 222 -11.16 -9.37 22.29
C THR A 222 -10.31 -8.67 23.36
N PRO A 223 -8.96 -8.67 23.25
CA PRO A 223 -8.12 -7.96 24.19
C PRO A 223 -8.51 -6.49 24.31
N ALA A 224 -8.52 -5.97 25.53
CA ALA A 224 -8.71 -4.54 25.76
C ALA A 224 -7.51 -3.75 25.22
N PHE A 225 -7.73 -2.45 25.00
CA PHE A 225 -6.66 -1.50 24.64
C PHE A 225 -5.52 -1.55 25.68
N GLU A 226 -4.27 -1.72 25.22
CA GLU A 226 -3.10 -1.54 26.07
C GLU A 226 -2.86 -0.04 26.30
N GLU A 227 -3.21 0.47 27.47
CA GLU A 227 -2.91 1.86 27.82
C GLU A 227 -1.38 2.06 27.90
N PRO A 228 -0.84 3.12 27.26
CA PRO A 228 0.56 3.48 27.49
C PRO A 228 0.76 3.79 28.96
N ILE A 229 1.72 3.15 29.62
CA ILE A 229 2.06 3.47 31.02
C ILE A 229 2.72 4.85 31.03
N PRO A 230 2.10 5.88 31.62
CA PRO A 230 2.66 7.22 31.65
C PRO A 230 4.03 7.23 32.34
N GLY A 231 5.05 7.67 31.63
CA GLY A 231 6.42 7.81 32.17
C GLY A 231 7.36 6.62 31.91
N GLU A 232 6.89 5.52 31.35
CA GLU A 232 7.73 4.38 30.96
C GLU A 232 7.96 4.33 29.44
N GLY A 233 8.56 5.36 28.89
CA GLY A 233 8.81 5.47 27.43
C GLY A 233 9.71 4.39 26.84
N ASN A 234 10.21 3.42 27.63
CA ASN A 234 11.04 2.29 27.22
C ASN A 234 10.66 0.98 27.92
N ALA A 235 9.40 0.81 28.39
CA ALA A 235 8.98 -0.49 28.88
C ALA A 235 9.05 -1.52 27.74
N PRO A 236 9.65 -2.70 27.97
CA PRO A 236 9.69 -3.73 26.94
C PRO A 236 8.26 -4.12 26.57
N THR A 237 7.91 -4.03 25.29
CA THR A 237 6.62 -4.48 24.78
C THR A 237 6.48 -5.99 25.02
N ALA A 238 5.31 -6.47 25.40
CA ALA A 238 5.05 -7.90 25.58
C ALA A 238 5.29 -8.69 24.26
N PHE A 239 5.13 -8.01 23.11
CA PHE A 239 5.28 -8.58 21.78
C PHE A 239 6.26 -7.74 20.93
N PRO A 240 7.58 -7.81 21.18
CA PRO A 240 8.56 -7.09 20.38
C PRO A 240 8.59 -7.60 18.94
N ARG A 241 9.00 -6.75 18.01
CA ARG A 241 9.09 -7.11 16.58
C ARG A 241 9.95 -8.35 16.35
N LEU A 242 9.39 -9.35 15.68
CA LEU A 242 10.06 -10.63 15.36
C LEU A 242 11.21 -10.46 14.36
N ASP A 243 11.11 -9.50 13.46
CA ASP A 243 12.08 -9.26 12.40
C ASP A 243 13.25 -8.34 12.82
N LEU A 244 13.15 -7.67 13.97
CA LEU A 244 14.14 -6.70 14.40
C LEU A 244 15.52 -7.31 14.70
N PRO A 245 15.64 -8.43 15.43
CA PRO A 245 16.95 -9.04 15.71
C PRO A 245 17.73 -9.37 14.44
N SER A 246 17.07 -10.02 13.47
CA SER A 246 17.71 -10.40 12.20
C SER A 246 18.07 -9.19 11.33
N LYS A 247 17.30 -8.10 11.39
CA LYS A 247 17.63 -6.86 10.69
C LYS A 247 18.84 -6.15 11.30
N VAL A 248 18.98 -6.18 12.61
CA VAL A 248 20.07 -5.50 13.32
C VAL A 248 21.39 -6.26 13.18
N ASP A 249 21.37 -7.59 13.21
CA ASP A 249 22.59 -8.41 13.05
C ASP A 249 22.94 -8.74 11.59
N GLY A 250 22.08 -8.35 10.63
CA GLY A 250 22.27 -8.53 9.20
C GLY A 250 21.96 -9.93 8.70
N SER A 251 21.34 -10.79 9.48
CA SER A 251 20.91 -12.14 9.07
C SER A 251 19.56 -12.15 8.33
N HIS A 252 18.84 -11.02 8.30
CA HIS A 252 17.58 -10.90 7.58
C HIS A 252 17.80 -10.95 6.07
N LEU A 253 17.11 -11.87 5.38
CA LEU A 253 17.26 -12.07 3.95
C LEU A 253 16.22 -11.28 3.17
N PHE A 254 16.67 -10.34 2.36
CA PHE A 254 15.89 -9.64 1.35
C PHE A 254 16.03 -10.33 -0.03
N ALA A 255 15.26 -9.89 -1.02
CA ALA A 255 15.33 -10.43 -2.38
C ALA A 255 16.74 -10.34 -3.00
N GLY A 256 17.51 -9.30 -2.66
CA GLY A 256 18.90 -9.10 -3.08
C GLY A 256 19.93 -10.00 -2.38
N ASP A 257 19.54 -10.74 -1.31
CA ASP A 257 20.47 -11.57 -0.53
C ASP A 257 20.46 -13.05 -0.93
N ILE A 258 19.55 -13.43 -1.83
CA ILE A 258 19.48 -14.81 -2.33
C ILE A 258 20.76 -15.19 -3.04
N ARG A 259 21.34 -16.34 -2.67
CA ARG A 259 22.54 -16.91 -3.26
C ARG A 259 22.34 -18.38 -3.60
N MET A 260 22.70 -18.76 -4.81
CA MET A 260 22.58 -20.12 -5.33
C MET A 260 23.85 -20.56 -6.07
N PRO A 261 24.15 -21.88 -6.12
CA PRO A 261 25.25 -22.38 -6.92
C PRO A 261 25.14 -22.00 -8.40
N GLY A 262 26.20 -21.53 -8.99
CA GLY A 262 26.23 -21.13 -10.39
C GLY A 262 25.48 -19.85 -10.76
N MET A 263 24.99 -19.12 -9.79
CA MET A 263 24.24 -17.88 -9.96
C MET A 263 25.07 -16.78 -10.62
N VAL A 264 24.39 -15.94 -11.40
CA VAL A 264 24.93 -14.73 -12.03
C VAL A 264 24.08 -13.51 -11.70
N PHE A 265 24.62 -12.32 -11.95
CA PHE A 265 24.00 -11.06 -11.57
C PHE A 265 23.75 -10.20 -12.80
N ALA A 266 22.56 -9.60 -12.87
CA ALA A 266 22.15 -8.73 -13.94
C ALA A 266 22.00 -7.27 -13.47
N SER A 267 22.47 -6.34 -14.29
CA SER A 267 22.10 -4.92 -14.25
C SER A 267 21.40 -4.59 -15.56
N ILE A 268 20.48 -3.60 -15.53
CA ILE A 268 19.61 -3.26 -16.65
C ILE A 268 19.65 -1.76 -16.95
N ARG A 269 19.35 -1.38 -18.20
CA ARG A 269 19.08 -0.01 -18.63
C ARG A 269 17.80 0.03 -19.42
N HIS A 270 16.87 0.83 -18.94
CA HIS A 270 15.62 1.15 -19.64
C HIS A 270 15.81 2.40 -20.50
N GLY A 271 14.98 2.53 -21.53
CA GLY A 271 14.90 3.76 -22.30
C GLY A 271 14.22 4.90 -21.52
N PRO A 272 14.20 6.12 -22.07
CA PRO A 272 13.49 7.26 -21.49
C PRO A 272 11.99 7.01 -21.39
N ILE A 273 11.28 7.80 -20.56
CA ILE A 273 9.81 7.75 -20.44
C ILE A 273 9.17 7.98 -21.83
N GLY A 274 8.11 7.23 -22.10
CA GLY A 274 7.42 7.16 -23.38
C GLY A 274 7.52 5.76 -23.99
N LEU A 275 7.52 5.65 -25.30
CA LEU A 275 7.67 4.38 -26.05
C LEU A 275 9.10 4.24 -26.59
N PRO A 276 10.11 4.03 -25.75
CA PRO A 276 11.49 3.94 -26.21
C PRO A 276 11.70 2.62 -26.95
N GLU A 277 12.54 2.66 -27.98
CA GLU A 277 13.06 1.46 -28.62
C GLU A 277 14.60 1.48 -28.56
N LEU A 278 15.19 0.35 -28.22
CA LEU A 278 16.65 0.18 -28.24
C LEU A 278 17.16 0.30 -29.67
N LEU A 279 17.88 1.38 -29.94
CA LEU A 279 18.39 1.71 -31.28
C LEU A 279 19.70 1.01 -31.57
N ARG A 280 20.70 1.21 -30.67
CA ARG A 280 22.03 0.66 -30.82
C ARG A 280 22.77 0.60 -29.49
N PHE A 281 23.76 -0.24 -29.45
CA PHE A 281 24.71 -0.39 -28.34
C PHE A 281 26.01 -1.02 -28.89
N SER A 282 27.10 -0.86 -28.18
CA SER A 282 28.42 -1.43 -28.57
C SER A 282 28.68 -2.72 -27.82
N GLU A 283 28.28 -3.86 -28.39
CA GLU A 283 28.51 -5.19 -27.80
C GLU A 283 30.00 -5.51 -27.76
N ASP A 284 30.75 -5.12 -28.82
CA ASP A 284 32.21 -5.32 -28.89
C ASP A 284 32.98 -4.63 -27.74
N ALA A 285 32.43 -3.58 -27.16
CA ALA A 285 33.05 -2.88 -26.03
C ALA A 285 33.18 -3.74 -24.77
N VAL A 286 32.47 -4.84 -24.69
CA VAL A 286 32.50 -5.80 -23.57
C VAL A 286 32.92 -7.17 -23.98
N ALA A 287 33.16 -7.42 -25.27
CA ALA A 287 33.70 -8.69 -25.77
C ALA A 287 35.01 -8.99 -25.07
N GLY A 288 35.14 -10.20 -24.49
CA GLY A 288 36.35 -10.62 -23.74
C GLY A 288 36.53 -9.93 -22.38
N THR A 289 35.59 -9.09 -21.91
CA THR A 289 35.66 -8.55 -20.55
C THR A 289 35.48 -9.67 -19.54
N ARG A 290 36.47 -9.89 -18.69
CA ARG A 290 36.47 -10.96 -17.69
C ARG A 290 35.26 -10.80 -16.76
N GLY A 291 34.54 -11.91 -16.54
CA GLY A 291 33.39 -11.98 -15.66
C GLY A 291 32.04 -11.56 -16.30
N VAL A 292 32.02 -11.01 -17.53
CA VAL A 292 30.79 -10.83 -18.32
C VAL A 292 30.37 -12.16 -18.90
N VAL A 293 29.10 -12.53 -18.69
CA VAL A 293 28.54 -13.84 -19.09
C VAL A 293 27.67 -13.71 -20.34
N ALA A 294 26.77 -12.70 -20.37
CA ALA A 294 25.86 -12.49 -21.47
C ALA A 294 25.40 -11.02 -21.56
N VAL A 295 24.87 -10.67 -22.73
CA VAL A 295 24.11 -9.44 -22.95
C VAL A 295 22.71 -9.85 -23.42
N VAL A 296 21.70 -9.47 -22.65
CA VAL A 296 20.29 -9.77 -22.95
C VAL A 296 19.61 -8.50 -23.37
N LYS A 297 18.83 -8.53 -24.43
CA LYS A 297 18.16 -7.35 -24.99
C LYS A 297 16.69 -7.57 -25.23
N SER A 298 15.93 -6.53 -25.00
CA SER A 298 14.51 -6.43 -25.34
C SER A 298 14.30 -5.20 -26.23
N LYS A 299 13.11 -5.03 -26.72
CA LYS A 299 12.74 -3.84 -27.51
C LYS A 299 12.97 -2.53 -26.72
N ARG A 300 12.76 -2.56 -25.40
CA ARG A 300 12.72 -1.36 -24.53
C ARG A 300 13.83 -1.27 -23.48
N TRP A 301 14.63 -2.32 -23.34
CA TRP A 301 15.71 -2.38 -22.37
C TRP A 301 16.87 -3.28 -22.82
N ILE A 302 18.00 -3.13 -22.18
CA ILE A 302 19.16 -3.99 -22.33
C ILE A 302 19.74 -4.31 -20.95
N ALA A 303 20.14 -5.57 -20.74
CA ALA A 303 20.80 -6.04 -19.53
C ALA A 303 22.17 -6.64 -19.84
N ALA A 304 23.12 -6.40 -18.97
CA ALA A 304 24.36 -7.16 -18.92
C ALA A 304 24.28 -8.15 -17.76
N VAL A 305 24.79 -9.37 -17.98
CA VAL A 305 24.83 -10.44 -17.00
C VAL A 305 26.28 -10.81 -16.75
N ALA A 306 26.66 -10.88 -15.47
CA ALA A 306 28.06 -11.09 -15.08
C ALA A 306 28.18 -11.86 -13.75
N GLU A 307 29.43 -12.22 -13.38
CA GLU A 307 29.75 -12.88 -12.10
C GLU A 307 29.49 -12.01 -10.86
N SER A 308 29.33 -10.69 -11.04
CA SER A 308 28.87 -9.76 -10.00
C SER A 308 28.06 -8.62 -10.62
N TRP A 309 27.16 -8.02 -9.82
CA TRP A 309 26.37 -6.88 -10.24
C TRP A 309 27.24 -5.70 -10.70
N TRP A 310 28.34 -5.45 -10.01
CA TRP A 310 29.28 -4.38 -10.36
C TRP A 310 29.88 -4.54 -11.76
N ILE A 311 30.27 -5.77 -12.12
CA ILE A 311 30.80 -6.06 -13.47
C ILE A 311 29.69 -5.83 -14.51
N ALA A 312 28.46 -6.29 -14.25
CA ALA A 312 27.31 -6.11 -15.12
C ALA A 312 27.01 -4.62 -15.35
N ASP A 313 26.95 -3.81 -14.29
CA ASP A 313 26.67 -2.40 -14.38
C ASP A 313 27.76 -1.62 -15.16
N ARG A 314 29.02 -1.94 -14.92
CA ARG A 314 30.13 -1.36 -15.69
C ARG A 314 30.14 -1.79 -17.15
N ALA A 315 29.71 -3.01 -17.44
CA ALA A 315 29.56 -3.49 -18.83
C ALA A 315 28.49 -2.67 -19.56
N LEU A 316 27.34 -2.43 -18.94
CA LEU A 316 26.29 -1.57 -19.50
C LEU A 316 26.80 -0.14 -19.77
N ALA A 317 27.55 0.42 -18.83
CA ALA A 317 28.12 1.75 -19.02
C ALA A 317 29.11 1.82 -20.23
N LYS A 318 29.89 0.76 -20.48
CA LYS A 318 30.79 0.66 -21.63
C LYS A 318 30.03 0.47 -22.94
N MET A 319 28.93 -0.28 -22.95
CA MET A 319 28.13 -0.54 -24.14
C MET A 319 27.38 0.72 -24.65
N ARG A 320 27.16 1.72 -23.80
CA ARG A 320 26.50 3.00 -24.14
C ARG A 320 25.20 2.79 -24.93
N PRO A 321 24.20 2.12 -24.36
CA PRO A 321 22.95 1.90 -25.08
C PRO A 321 22.25 3.24 -25.41
N GLU A 322 21.77 3.33 -26.64
CA GLU A 322 20.99 4.46 -27.13
C GLU A 322 19.57 3.99 -27.46
N PHE A 323 18.61 4.80 -27.11
CA PHE A 323 17.21 4.53 -27.36
C PHE A 323 16.59 5.63 -28.20
N THR A 324 15.62 5.25 -29.05
CA THR A 324 14.72 6.21 -29.70
C THR A 324 13.45 6.36 -28.87
N GLY A 325 12.74 7.45 -29.06
CA GLY A 325 11.42 7.69 -28.47
C GLY A 325 10.71 8.85 -29.15
N PRO A 326 9.38 8.93 -29.11
CA PRO A 326 8.64 10.12 -29.49
C PRO A 326 9.07 11.23 -28.53
N GLY A 327 9.35 12.43 -29.03
CA GLY A 327 9.80 13.64 -28.35
C GLY A 327 10.14 13.51 -26.85
N ALA A 328 11.35 13.84 -26.48
CA ALA A 328 11.77 13.66 -25.09
C ALA A 328 10.86 14.47 -24.16
N LEU A 329 10.27 13.81 -23.17
CA LEU A 329 9.50 14.48 -22.13
C LEU A 329 10.36 15.55 -21.42
N GLU A 330 9.87 16.75 -21.41
CA GLU A 330 10.45 17.91 -20.70
C GLU A 330 9.43 18.41 -19.66
N GLN A 331 9.91 18.94 -18.55
CA GLN A 331 9.03 19.44 -17.49
C GLN A 331 8.00 20.46 -17.99
N ILE A 332 8.42 21.35 -18.89
CA ILE A 332 7.53 22.37 -19.44
C ILE A 332 6.33 21.77 -20.20
N VAL A 333 6.48 20.60 -20.82
CA VAL A 333 5.38 19.91 -21.49
C VAL A 333 4.36 19.43 -20.46
N LEU A 334 4.84 18.77 -19.40
CA LEU A 334 4.00 18.32 -18.30
C LEU A 334 3.22 19.49 -17.65
N ASP A 335 3.92 20.58 -17.37
CA ASP A 335 3.30 21.78 -16.78
C ASP A 335 2.24 22.36 -17.70
N THR A 336 2.50 22.39 -19.03
CA THR A 336 1.54 22.89 -20.03
C THR A 336 0.30 22.00 -20.14
N GLU A 337 0.47 20.69 -20.09
CA GLU A 337 -0.64 19.74 -20.12
C GLU A 337 -1.53 19.89 -18.89
N MET A 338 -0.93 20.02 -17.70
CA MET A 338 -1.65 20.27 -16.45
C MET A 338 -2.40 21.61 -16.47
N GLU A 339 -1.76 22.70 -16.92
CA GLU A 339 -2.43 24.01 -17.04
C GLU A 339 -3.62 23.95 -17.99
N ARG A 340 -3.47 23.33 -19.15
CA ARG A 340 -4.58 23.13 -20.11
C ARG A 340 -5.75 22.36 -19.48
N ALA A 341 -5.46 21.28 -18.72
CA ALA A 341 -6.49 20.52 -18.04
C ALA A 341 -7.22 21.36 -16.97
N VAL A 342 -6.50 22.20 -16.23
CA VAL A 342 -7.09 23.12 -15.25
C VAL A 342 -7.96 24.17 -15.95
N GLU A 343 -7.50 24.77 -17.05
CA GLU A 343 -8.26 25.77 -17.82
C GLU A 343 -9.56 25.20 -18.40
N ASN A 344 -9.54 23.94 -18.87
CA ASN A 344 -10.70 23.23 -19.40
C ASN A 344 -11.56 22.60 -18.27
N GLY A 345 -11.12 22.65 -17.04
CA GLY A 345 -11.73 21.98 -15.89
C GLY A 345 -13.22 22.21 -15.73
N PRO A 346 -13.76 23.45 -15.87
CA PRO A 346 -15.20 23.68 -15.74
C PRO A 346 -16.07 22.89 -16.71
N ASP A 347 -15.58 22.63 -17.93
CA ASP A 347 -16.33 21.94 -19.00
C ASP A 347 -16.15 20.42 -18.99
N SER A 348 -15.07 19.91 -18.39
CA SER A 348 -14.69 18.49 -18.36
C SER A 348 -14.76 17.83 -16.98
N ALA A 349 -15.24 18.56 -15.96
CA ALA A 349 -15.36 18.05 -14.61
C ALA A 349 -16.46 17.01 -14.48
N GLU A 350 -16.13 15.83 -13.94
CA GLU A 350 -17.10 14.83 -13.56
C GLU A 350 -17.39 14.89 -12.06
N ARG A 351 -18.68 14.92 -11.70
CA ARG A 351 -19.14 14.96 -10.31
C ARG A 351 -19.02 13.56 -9.68
N ILE A 352 -18.14 13.43 -8.70
CA ILE A 352 -17.91 12.17 -7.98
C ILE A 352 -18.81 12.07 -6.74
N THR A 353 -18.93 13.16 -5.97
CA THR A 353 -19.72 13.18 -4.73
C THR A 353 -20.56 14.45 -4.63
N THR A 354 -21.81 14.30 -4.16
CA THR A 354 -22.70 15.41 -3.82
C THR A 354 -23.31 15.15 -2.45
N ILE A 355 -23.20 16.13 -1.56
CA ILE A 355 -23.89 16.16 -0.26
C ILE A 355 -24.74 17.43 -0.23
N GLY A 356 -26.03 17.33 0.12
CA GLY A 356 -26.97 18.46 0.14
C GLY A 356 -27.20 19.07 -1.24
N GLU A 357 -27.34 20.38 -1.29
CA GLU A 357 -27.65 21.16 -2.51
C GLU A 357 -26.55 22.23 -2.75
N PRO A 358 -25.34 21.83 -3.14
CA PRO A 358 -24.19 22.74 -3.18
C PRO A 358 -24.23 23.76 -4.32
N ASP A 359 -24.82 23.43 -5.47
CA ASP A 359 -24.62 24.20 -6.71
C ASP A 359 -25.23 25.61 -6.64
N ALA A 360 -26.42 25.75 -6.08
CA ALA A 360 -27.05 27.04 -5.92
C ALA A 360 -26.28 27.97 -4.97
N LEU A 361 -25.69 27.42 -3.92
CA LEU A 361 -24.91 28.18 -2.94
C LEU A 361 -23.53 28.55 -3.48
N LEU A 362 -22.94 27.71 -4.34
CA LEU A 362 -21.62 27.92 -4.90
C LEU A 362 -21.62 28.89 -6.12
N ALA A 363 -22.78 29.17 -6.72
CA ALA A 363 -22.88 30.12 -7.82
C ALA A 363 -22.38 31.52 -7.44
N ASP A 364 -22.55 31.94 -6.18
CA ASP A 364 -22.11 33.24 -5.65
C ASP A 364 -20.84 33.09 -4.76
N ALA A 365 -20.11 31.98 -4.85
CA ALA A 365 -18.91 31.75 -4.04
C ALA A 365 -17.85 32.82 -4.33
N ARG A 366 -17.28 33.40 -3.27
CA ARG A 366 -16.28 34.48 -3.36
C ARG A 366 -14.92 34.08 -2.83
N MET A 367 -14.81 32.88 -2.30
CA MET A 367 -13.57 32.35 -1.77
C MET A 367 -13.16 31.12 -2.57
N ALA A 368 -12.11 31.24 -3.35
CA ALA A 368 -11.53 30.15 -4.12
C ALA A 368 -10.00 30.19 -4.03
N ARG A 369 -9.35 29.00 -3.97
CA ARG A 369 -7.91 28.85 -3.99
C ARG A 369 -7.52 27.64 -4.81
N ARG A 370 -6.45 27.81 -5.59
CA ARG A 370 -5.81 26.73 -6.31
C ARG A 370 -4.56 26.26 -5.55
N TYR A 371 -4.39 24.96 -5.46
CA TYR A 371 -3.24 24.28 -4.90
C TYR A 371 -2.65 23.36 -5.96
N ASP A 372 -1.33 23.29 -6.06
CA ASP A 372 -0.62 22.45 -7.02
C ASP A 372 0.33 21.49 -6.30
N VAL A 373 0.41 20.25 -6.75
CA VAL A 373 1.32 19.24 -6.23
C VAL A 373 2.14 18.64 -7.36
N ALA A 374 3.46 18.74 -7.25
CA ALA A 374 4.38 18.16 -8.21
C ALA A 374 4.35 16.62 -8.17
N PRO A 375 4.72 15.91 -9.24
CA PRO A 375 4.90 14.47 -9.18
C PRO A 375 5.96 14.09 -8.13
N ALA A 376 5.88 12.87 -7.59
CA ALA A 376 6.85 12.36 -6.62
C ALA A 376 7.21 10.90 -6.92
N ALA A 377 8.44 10.52 -6.58
CA ALA A 377 8.92 9.14 -6.65
C ALA A 377 8.86 8.48 -5.28
N HIS A 378 8.60 7.18 -5.25
CA HIS A 378 8.46 6.38 -4.02
C HIS A 378 9.75 6.32 -3.20
N ALA A 379 10.89 6.19 -3.88
CA ALA A 379 12.24 6.19 -3.29
C ALA A 379 12.44 5.22 -2.10
N PRO A 380 12.02 3.96 -2.17
CA PRO A 380 12.35 2.99 -1.14
C PRO A 380 13.87 2.86 -1.00
N LEU A 381 14.37 2.52 0.19
CA LEU A 381 15.80 2.38 0.41
C LEU A 381 16.37 1.23 -0.43
N GLU A 382 15.70 0.09 -0.48
CA GLU A 382 16.00 -1.02 -1.38
C GLU A 382 15.43 -0.75 -2.77
N THR A 383 16.27 -0.78 -3.81
CA THR A 383 15.81 -0.73 -5.21
C THR A 383 15.18 -2.06 -5.63
N ALA A 384 14.44 -2.09 -6.75
CA ALA A 384 13.83 -3.32 -7.24
C ALA A 384 14.89 -4.42 -7.44
N SER A 385 14.66 -5.56 -6.79
CA SER A 385 15.50 -6.75 -6.87
C SER A 385 14.64 -8.00 -6.93
N ALA A 386 15.06 -8.98 -7.75
CA ALA A 386 14.45 -10.29 -7.83
C ALA A 386 15.47 -11.33 -8.30
N THR A 387 15.27 -12.58 -7.87
CA THR A 387 16.08 -13.71 -8.29
C THR A 387 15.20 -14.73 -9.00
N ALA A 388 15.64 -15.25 -10.16
CA ALA A 388 14.91 -16.25 -10.91
C ALA A 388 15.81 -17.42 -11.32
N ARG A 389 15.25 -18.63 -11.28
CA ARG A 389 15.84 -19.86 -11.82
C ARG A 389 14.81 -20.59 -12.67
N LEU A 390 15.12 -20.79 -13.94
CA LEU A 390 14.33 -21.64 -14.85
C LEU A 390 15.02 -22.99 -15.00
N ALA A 391 14.37 -24.05 -14.57
CA ALA A 391 14.87 -25.42 -14.70
C ALA A 391 13.71 -26.37 -14.98
N ASP A 392 13.89 -27.30 -15.91
CA ASP A 392 12.91 -28.35 -16.28
C ASP A 392 11.49 -27.79 -16.57
N GLY A 393 11.42 -26.61 -17.20
CA GLY A 393 10.18 -25.93 -17.56
C GLY A 393 9.49 -25.21 -16.39
N ARG A 394 10.07 -25.21 -15.19
CA ARG A 394 9.54 -24.52 -13.99
C ARG A 394 10.40 -23.32 -13.64
N LEU A 395 9.72 -22.21 -13.34
CA LEU A 395 10.36 -20.97 -12.88
C LEU A 395 10.24 -20.88 -11.36
N GLU A 396 11.36 -20.74 -10.69
CA GLU A 396 11.41 -20.34 -9.28
C GLU A 396 11.74 -18.84 -9.22
N LEU A 397 10.96 -18.09 -8.45
CA LEU A 397 11.03 -16.63 -8.39
C LEU A 397 11.05 -16.15 -6.94
N TRP A 398 12.15 -15.61 -6.45
CA TRP A 398 12.30 -14.94 -5.16
C TRP A 398 12.13 -13.45 -5.36
N ILE A 399 11.08 -12.86 -4.80
CA ILE A 399 10.70 -11.48 -5.10
C ILE A 399 9.94 -10.83 -3.93
N ALA A 400 10.24 -9.55 -3.68
CA ALA A 400 9.42 -8.69 -2.84
C ALA A 400 8.32 -8.05 -3.70
N SER A 401 7.07 -8.45 -3.51
CA SER A 401 5.92 -7.94 -4.28
C SER A 401 4.71 -7.72 -3.39
N GLN A 402 4.07 -6.55 -3.51
CA GLN A 402 2.76 -6.27 -2.90
C GLN A 402 1.62 -6.97 -3.65
N ALA A 403 1.86 -7.40 -4.89
CA ALA A 403 0.90 -8.11 -5.73
C ALA A 403 1.52 -9.42 -6.27
N PRO A 404 1.80 -10.41 -5.39
CA PRO A 404 2.62 -11.57 -5.74
C PRO A 404 1.97 -12.45 -6.81
N ALA A 405 0.65 -12.62 -6.83
CA ALA A 405 -0.05 -13.36 -7.89
C ALA A 405 0.13 -12.69 -9.25
N ALA A 406 -0.04 -11.36 -9.32
CA ALA A 406 0.15 -10.61 -10.56
C ALA A 406 1.62 -10.66 -11.05
N ALA A 407 2.59 -10.64 -10.13
CA ALA A 407 4.01 -10.79 -10.45
C ALA A 407 4.33 -12.18 -11.00
N ARG A 408 3.79 -13.25 -10.37
CA ARG A 408 3.87 -14.64 -10.83
C ARG A 408 3.33 -14.80 -12.26
N ASP A 409 2.11 -14.33 -12.48
CA ASP A 409 1.39 -14.48 -13.74
C ASP A 409 2.07 -13.68 -14.87
N ALA A 410 2.57 -12.49 -14.55
CA ALA A 410 3.32 -11.67 -15.51
C ALA A 410 4.67 -12.30 -15.89
N ALA A 411 5.41 -12.86 -14.93
CA ALA A 411 6.65 -13.59 -15.18
C ALA A 411 6.41 -14.83 -16.04
N ALA A 412 5.38 -15.63 -15.75
CA ALA A 412 4.97 -16.79 -16.54
C ALA A 412 4.66 -16.40 -17.99
N LYS A 413 3.80 -15.39 -18.17
CA LYS A 413 3.42 -14.88 -19.49
C LYS A 413 4.63 -14.38 -20.29
N ALA A 414 5.59 -13.73 -19.61
CA ALA A 414 6.77 -13.16 -20.28
C ALA A 414 7.70 -14.20 -20.92
N ILE A 415 7.70 -15.43 -20.40
CA ILE A 415 8.51 -16.54 -20.93
C ILE A 415 7.67 -17.67 -21.53
N GLY A 416 6.35 -17.50 -21.63
CA GLY A 416 5.44 -18.41 -22.33
C GLY A 416 5.15 -19.73 -21.61
N ILE A 417 5.21 -19.75 -20.26
CA ILE A 417 4.81 -20.91 -19.42
C ILE A 417 3.50 -20.67 -18.71
N SER A 418 2.93 -21.72 -18.10
CA SER A 418 1.75 -21.58 -17.25
C SER A 418 2.10 -20.92 -15.91
N PRO A 419 1.23 -20.07 -15.32
CA PRO A 419 1.40 -19.62 -13.93
C PRO A 419 1.55 -20.77 -12.92
N SER A 420 0.97 -21.94 -13.18
CA SER A 420 1.13 -23.15 -12.35
C SER A 420 2.56 -23.71 -12.36
N ASP A 421 3.36 -23.34 -13.36
CA ASP A 421 4.77 -23.76 -13.46
C ASP A 421 5.72 -22.74 -12.83
N VAL A 422 5.17 -21.73 -12.15
CA VAL A 422 5.96 -20.75 -11.39
C VAL A 422 5.80 -20.98 -9.90
N VAL A 423 6.91 -21.20 -9.21
CA VAL A 423 6.98 -21.22 -7.73
C VAL A 423 7.49 -19.86 -7.28
N LEU A 424 6.63 -19.08 -6.63
CA LEU A 424 7.00 -17.77 -6.09
C LEU A 424 7.30 -17.90 -4.61
N TYR A 425 8.48 -17.43 -4.22
CA TYR A 425 8.94 -17.33 -2.83
C TYR A 425 8.83 -15.85 -2.41
N PRO A 426 7.85 -15.50 -1.54
CA PRO A 426 7.71 -14.13 -1.06
C PRO A 426 8.92 -13.71 -0.24
N MET A 427 9.50 -12.57 -0.57
CA MET A 427 10.64 -11.98 0.16
C MET A 427 10.22 -10.67 0.81
N PRO A 428 10.75 -10.30 1.99
CA PRO A 428 10.52 -8.99 2.56
C PRO A 428 11.16 -7.89 1.71
N ALA A 429 10.65 -6.67 1.82
CA ALA A 429 11.15 -5.49 1.13
C ALA A 429 11.81 -4.48 2.08
N GLY A 430 12.92 -3.90 1.67
CA GLY A 430 13.55 -2.74 2.32
C GLY A 430 12.83 -1.43 2.01
N GLY A 431 11.53 -1.39 2.30
CA GLY A 431 10.60 -0.33 1.95
C GLY A 431 9.88 -0.57 0.62
N SER A 432 8.72 0.05 0.46
CA SER A 432 7.94 -0.01 -0.78
C SER A 432 7.22 1.29 -1.10
N PHE A 433 6.38 1.79 -0.21
CA PHE A 433 5.51 2.97 -0.42
C PHE A 433 4.60 2.81 -1.65
N ASP A 434 4.18 1.56 -1.94
CA ASP A 434 3.41 1.07 -3.11
C ASP A 434 4.20 0.84 -4.42
N ALA A 435 5.51 1.08 -4.45
CA ALA A 435 6.36 0.76 -5.60
C ALA A 435 6.34 -0.73 -5.99
N ARG A 436 6.15 -1.63 -5.02
CA ARG A 436 6.14 -3.09 -5.23
C ARG A 436 4.77 -3.65 -5.67
N LEU A 437 3.78 -2.81 -5.93
CA LEU A 437 2.58 -3.18 -6.70
C LEU A 437 2.94 -3.47 -8.16
N GLU A 438 4.00 -2.84 -8.65
CA GLU A 438 4.48 -3.00 -10.03
C GLU A 438 5.30 -4.28 -10.20
N LYS A 439 5.14 -4.90 -11.36
CA LYS A 439 5.66 -6.24 -11.67
C LYS A 439 6.75 -6.27 -12.75
N GLN A 440 7.23 -5.12 -13.19
CA GLN A 440 8.18 -5.03 -14.31
C GLN A 440 9.47 -5.82 -14.05
N HIS A 441 10.03 -5.75 -12.83
CA HIS A 441 11.24 -6.48 -12.46
C HIS A 441 11.04 -8.02 -12.41
N ALA A 442 9.80 -8.51 -12.17
CA ALA A 442 9.47 -9.94 -12.27
C ALA A 442 9.54 -10.42 -13.74
N ILE A 443 8.97 -9.63 -14.66
CA ILE A 443 9.00 -9.89 -16.11
C ILE A 443 10.45 -9.96 -16.58
N GLU A 444 11.25 -8.98 -16.23
CA GLU A 444 12.64 -8.83 -16.69
C GLU A 444 13.54 -9.94 -16.18
N VAL A 445 13.49 -10.25 -14.89
CA VAL A 445 14.34 -11.31 -14.34
C VAL A 445 13.99 -12.69 -14.93
N ALA A 446 12.69 -12.96 -15.18
CA ALA A 446 12.24 -14.19 -15.82
C ALA A 446 12.78 -14.32 -17.25
N GLN A 447 12.69 -13.24 -18.05
CA GLN A 447 13.22 -13.21 -19.42
C GLN A 447 14.75 -13.39 -19.45
N ILE A 448 15.47 -12.70 -18.55
CA ILE A 448 16.93 -12.82 -18.46
C ILE A 448 17.32 -14.23 -18.06
N ALA A 449 16.66 -14.81 -17.05
CA ALA A 449 16.95 -16.18 -16.60
C ALA A 449 16.68 -17.23 -17.68
N ALA A 450 15.60 -17.06 -18.45
CA ALA A 450 15.27 -17.95 -19.57
C ALA A 450 16.32 -17.91 -20.68
N GLU A 451 16.85 -16.74 -21.01
CA GLU A 451 17.87 -16.58 -22.06
C GLU A 451 19.25 -17.07 -21.61
N VAL A 452 19.61 -16.82 -20.34
CA VAL A 452 20.94 -17.18 -19.81
C VAL A 452 21.04 -18.65 -19.41
N GLY A 453 19.93 -19.31 -19.06
CA GLY A 453 19.87 -20.71 -18.63
C GLY A 453 20.59 -20.98 -17.29
N ARG A 454 20.73 -19.98 -16.44
CA ARG A 454 21.35 -20.03 -15.10
C ARG A 454 20.49 -19.27 -14.11
N PRO A 455 20.63 -19.52 -12.79
CA PRO A 455 20.03 -18.65 -11.79
C PRO A 455 20.56 -17.22 -11.95
N VAL A 456 19.65 -16.24 -12.00
CA VAL A 456 19.96 -14.81 -12.21
C VAL A 456 19.37 -13.99 -11.09
N GLN A 457 20.16 -13.10 -10.50
CA GLN A 457 19.67 -12.00 -9.67
C GLN A 457 19.71 -10.70 -10.47
N LEU A 458 18.56 -10.10 -10.68
CA LEU A 458 18.43 -8.76 -11.24
C LEU A 458 18.32 -7.74 -10.11
N THR A 459 19.11 -6.69 -10.16
CA THR A 459 18.97 -5.53 -9.25
C THR A 459 19.03 -4.26 -10.08
N TRP A 460 17.99 -3.43 -9.93
CA TRP A 460 17.96 -2.10 -10.55
C TRP A 460 18.91 -1.15 -9.82
N SER A 461 19.64 -0.34 -10.56
CA SER A 461 20.35 0.78 -9.95
C SER A 461 19.36 1.87 -9.54
N ARG A 462 19.72 2.76 -8.60
CA ARG A 462 18.83 3.85 -8.17
C ARG A 462 18.30 4.70 -9.34
N PRO A 463 19.11 5.11 -10.34
CA PRO A 463 18.59 5.80 -11.50
C PRO A 463 17.54 5.01 -12.30
N GLN A 464 17.65 3.68 -12.36
CA GLN A 464 16.67 2.84 -13.04
C GLN A 464 15.39 2.67 -12.22
N ASP A 465 15.50 2.55 -10.91
CA ASP A 465 14.37 2.50 -10.00
C ASP A 465 13.54 3.81 -10.08
N LEU A 466 14.22 4.97 -10.05
CA LEU A 466 13.56 6.26 -10.22
C LEU A 466 12.94 6.45 -11.63
N GLN A 467 13.50 5.83 -12.66
CA GLN A 467 13.05 5.91 -14.06
C GLN A 467 11.83 5.05 -14.36
N SER A 468 11.73 3.87 -13.73
CA SER A 468 10.89 2.78 -14.24
C SER A 468 9.68 2.47 -13.36
N VAL A 469 9.61 3.03 -12.14
CA VAL A 469 8.43 2.92 -11.27
C VAL A 469 7.46 4.07 -11.59
N PRO A 470 6.15 3.81 -11.79
CA PRO A 470 5.17 4.87 -11.96
C PRO A 470 5.19 5.86 -10.80
N TYR A 471 4.95 7.13 -11.10
CA TYR A 471 5.06 8.22 -10.12
C TYR A 471 3.73 8.50 -9.43
N ARG A 472 3.77 9.07 -8.22
CA ARG A 472 2.62 9.81 -7.73
C ARG A 472 2.32 10.93 -8.73
N ALA A 473 1.06 11.00 -9.16
CA ALA A 473 0.59 11.95 -10.14
C ALA A 473 0.84 13.42 -9.74
N PRO A 474 1.11 14.30 -10.71
CA PRO A 474 0.90 15.73 -10.52
C PRO A 474 -0.60 16.00 -10.37
N VAL A 475 -1.00 16.88 -9.46
CA VAL A 475 -2.40 17.18 -9.18
C VAL A 475 -2.58 18.67 -8.89
N SER A 476 -3.64 19.26 -9.44
CA SER A 476 -4.12 20.60 -9.07
C SER A 476 -5.48 20.52 -8.42
N GLY A 477 -5.69 21.19 -7.30
CA GLY A 477 -6.96 21.27 -6.60
C GLY A 477 -7.49 22.70 -6.52
N GLU A 478 -8.65 22.98 -7.10
CA GLU A 478 -9.37 24.21 -6.87
C GLU A 478 -10.41 24.01 -5.76
N ILE A 479 -10.20 24.65 -4.62
CA ILE A 479 -11.13 24.61 -3.50
C ILE A 479 -11.93 25.92 -3.46
N THR A 480 -13.25 25.78 -3.46
CA THR A 480 -14.19 26.92 -3.43
C THR A 480 -15.16 26.77 -2.26
N ALA A 481 -15.42 27.87 -1.55
CA ALA A 481 -16.40 27.87 -0.47
C ALA A 481 -17.29 29.10 -0.49
N THR A 482 -18.55 28.89 -0.09
CA THR A 482 -19.48 29.95 0.30
C THR A 482 -19.55 29.99 1.81
N LEU A 483 -19.37 31.17 2.37
CA LEU A 483 -19.27 31.37 3.82
C LEU A 483 -20.60 31.88 4.40
N GLY A 484 -20.96 31.36 5.56
CA GLY A 484 -22.06 31.85 6.37
C GLY A 484 -21.70 33.12 7.13
N ALA A 485 -22.66 33.67 7.88
CA ALA A 485 -22.55 34.95 8.59
C ALA A 485 -21.42 34.99 9.63
N GLN A 486 -20.96 33.83 10.14
CA GLN A 486 -19.89 33.71 11.12
C GLN A 486 -18.54 33.32 10.48
N GLY A 487 -18.46 33.34 9.14
CA GLY A 487 -17.25 33.01 8.38
C GLY A 487 -16.98 31.52 8.21
N GLN A 488 -17.85 30.61 8.68
CA GLN A 488 -17.71 29.16 8.45
C GLN A 488 -18.26 28.79 7.05
N PRO A 489 -17.72 27.74 6.41
CA PRO A 489 -18.21 27.28 5.12
C PRO A 489 -19.61 26.64 5.27
N ILE A 490 -20.55 27.08 4.45
CA ILE A 490 -21.91 26.52 4.32
C ILE A 490 -22.08 25.69 3.05
N ALA A 491 -21.20 25.94 2.06
CA ALA A 491 -21.05 25.12 0.87
C ALA A 491 -19.58 25.04 0.50
N TRP A 492 -19.19 23.88 -0.04
CA TRP A 492 -17.81 23.52 -0.38
C TRP A 492 -17.77 22.84 -1.74
N ARG A 493 -16.82 23.20 -2.58
CA ARG A 493 -16.46 22.44 -3.78
C ARG A 493 -14.96 22.18 -3.80
N ALA A 494 -14.58 20.94 -4.05
CA ALA A 494 -13.23 20.58 -4.43
C ALA A 494 -13.24 20.03 -5.87
N ARG A 495 -12.59 20.72 -6.77
CA ARG A 495 -12.35 20.28 -8.15
C ARG A 495 -10.90 19.88 -8.27
N ILE A 496 -10.66 18.59 -8.47
CA ILE A 496 -9.33 18.00 -8.51
C ILE A 496 -9.00 17.64 -9.95
N THR A 497 -7.95 18.26 -10.48
CA THR A 497 -7.42 18.01 -11.84
C THR A 497 -6.18 17.14 -11.75
N GLY A 498 -6.18 15.99 -12.40
CA GLY A 498 -5.06 15.06 -12.42
C GLY A 498 -5.31 13.83 -13.28
N PRO A 499 -4.29 13.04 -13.59
CA PRO A 499 -4.46 11.77 -14.31
C PRO A 499 -5.20 10.74 -13.46
N SER A 500 -5.87 9.79 -14.12
CA SER A 500 -6.62 8.70 -13.50
C SER A 500 -5.69 7.58 -13.04
N TRP A 501 -4.81 7.92 -12.09
CA TRP A 501 -3.68 7.09 -11.68
C TRP A 501 -4.07 5.74 -11.08
N MET A 502 -5.24 5.63 -10.45
CA MET A 502 -5.68 4.35 -9.91
C MET A 502 -6.24 3.43 -11.01
N ARG A 503 -6.91 3.99 -12.03
CA ARG A 503 -7.29 3.24 -13.23
C ARG A 503 -6.06 2.71 -13.96
N GLU A 504 -5.02 3.54 -14.15
CA GLU A 504 -3.74 3.09 -14.70
C GLU A 504 -3.15 1.93 -13.89
N THR A 505 -3.16 2.04 -12.56
CA THR A 505 -2.69 0.97 -11.66
C THR A 505 -3.53 -0.30 -11.83
N GLY A 506 -4.85 -0.17 -11.91
CA GLY A 506 -5.78 -1.28 -12.13
C GLY A 506 -5.49 -2.03 -13.44
N HIS A 507 -5.35 -1.32 -14.55
CA HIS A 507 -5.02 -1.93 -15.85
C HIS A 507 -3.66 -2.65 -15.84
N ARG A 508 -2.67 -2.09 -15.16
CA ARG A 508 -1.39 -2.80 -14.99
C ARG A 508 -1.54 -4.04 -14.11
N LEU A 509 -2.30 -3.94 -13.04
CA LEU A 509 -2.44 -5.00 -12.04
C LEU A 509 -3.30 -6.16 -12.57
N PHE A 510 -4.48 -5.88 -13.11
CA PHE A 510 -5.49 -6.88 -13.49
C PHE A 510 -5.39 -7.30 -14.97
N ASP A 511 -5.20 -6.35 -15.88
CA ASP A 511 -5.18 -6.63 -17.33
C ASP A 511 -3.79 -6.92 -17.87
N ASN A 512 -2.77 -6.81 -17.01
CA ASN A 512 -1.37 -6.97 -17.38
C ASN A 512 -0.94 -6.05 -18.54
N TYR A 513 -1.46 -4.84 -18.56
CA TYR A 513 -1.04 -3.83 -19.53
C TYR A 513 0.37 -3.30 -19.22
N THR A 514 1.03 -2.78 -20.24
CA THR A 514 2.22 -1.95 -20.06
C THR A 514 1.81 -0.58 -19.53
N THR A 515 2.75 0.17 -18.96
CA THR A 515 2.50 1.52 -18.45
C THR A 515 1.88 2.44 -19.50
N ASP A 516 2.36 2.38 -20.75
CA ASP A 516 1.83 3.22 -21.82
C ASP A 516 0.40 2.81 -22.24
N ALA A 517 0.13 1.49 -22.32
CA ALA A 517 -1.21 1.00 -22.64
C ALA A 517 -2.23 1.33 -21.54
N ALA A 518 -1.84 1.18 -20.28
CA ALA A 518 -2.67 1.51 -19.13
C ALA A 518 -3.02 3.01 -19.12
N ARG A 519 -2.02 3.88 -19.37
CA ARG A 519 -2.22 5.33 -19.46
C ARG A 519 -3.18 5.70 -20.61
N GLU A 520 -3.01 5.11 -21.77
CA GLU A 520 -3.87 5.40 -22.93
C GLU A 520 -5.32 4.95 -22.69
N GLU A 521 -5.53 3.76 -22.08
CA GLU A 521 -6.87 3.26 -21.75
C GLU A 521 -7.56 4.08 -20.68
N SER A 522 -6.80 4.64 -19.74
CA SER A 522 -7.33 5.48 -18.65
C SER A 522 -7.52 6.95 -19.03
N ARG A 523 -7.12 7.33 -20.25
CA ARG A 523 -7.19 8.70 -20.77
C ARG A 523 -8.64 9.21 -20.70
N ASP A 524 -8.81 10.44 -20.21
CA ASP A 524 -10.08 11.15 -20.17
C ASP A 524 -11.19 10.44 -19.36
N MET A 525 -10.84 9.45 -18.54
CA MET A 525 -11.79 8.74 -17.66
C MET A 525 -11.75 9.34 -16.24
N ALA A 526 -12.91 9.55 -15.63
CA ALA A 526 -12.96 9.93 -14.21
C ALA A 526 -12.50 8.78 -13.32
N ASP A 527 -11.83 9.15 -12.23
CA ASP A 527 -11.27 8.21 -11.25
C ASP A 527 -11.63 8.68 -9.83
N PRO A 528 -12.54 7.98 -9.13
CA PRO A 528 -12.95 8.35 -7.77
C PRO A 528 -11.80 8.37 -6.76
N PHE A 529 -10.76 7.55 -6.96
CA PHE A 529 -9.62 7.50 -6.05
C PHE A 529 -8.76 8.76 -6.10
N VAL A 530 -8.78 9.51 -7.20
CA VAL A 530 -8.04 10.79 -7.31
C VAL A 530 -8.58 11.85 -6.36
N VAL A 531 -9.83 11.76 -5.97
CA VAL A 531 -10.52 12.75 -5.12
C VAL A 531 -10.75 12.27 -3.69
N GLU A 532 -10.27 11.10 -3.30
CA GLU A 532 -10.38 10.61 -1.91
C GLU A 532 -9.82 11.65 -0.92
N GLY A 533 -10.50 11.80 0.23
CA GLY A 533 -10.14 12.79 1.24
C GLY A 533 -10.51 14.25 0.91
N SER A 534 -11.12 14.51 -0.26
CA SER A 534 -11.57 15.88 -0.63
C SER A 534 -12.86 16.32 0.06
N VAL A 535 -13.67 15.36 0.58
CA VAL A 535 -14.79 15.69 1.46
C VAL A 535 -14.20 16.17 2.79
N PRO A 536 -14.42 17.45 3.16
CA PRO A 536 -13.86 17.96 4.39
C PRO A 536 -14.32 17.16 5.61
N PRO A 537 -13.44 16.85 6.56
CA PRO A 537 -13.80 16.08 7.75
C PRO A 537 -14.60 16.91 8.79
N TYR A 538 -15.38 17.86 8.33
CA TYR A 538 -16.15 18.80 9.12
C TYR A 538 -17.63 18.76 8.75
N GLY A 539 -18.49 19.27 9.64
CA GLY A 539 -19.95 19.33 9.43
C GLY A 539 -20.36 20.38 8.40
N ILE A 540 -19.98 20.23 7.15
CA ILE A 540 -20.39 21.10 6.04
C ILE A 540 -21.58 20.45 5.33
N ALA A 541 -22.74 21.15 5.32
CA ALA A 541 -23.98 20.56 4.85
C ALA A 541 -24.08 20.39 3.33
N ASN A 542 -23.32 21.16 2.55
CA ASN A 542 -23.42 21.17 1.10
C ASN A 542 -22.02 21.00 0.48
N VAL A 543 -21.75 19.85 -0.13
CA VAL A 543 -20.42 19.51 -0.65
C VAL A 543 -20.52 18.97 -2.08
N ALA A 544 -19.65 19.45 -2.95
CA ALA A 544 -19.47 19.00 -4.31
C ALA A 544 -18.01 18.56 -4.53
N ILE A 545 -17.77 17.33 -4.90
CA ILE A 545 -16.43 16.83 -5.25
C ILE A 545 -16.42 16.44 -6.72
N GLU A 546 -15.44 16.98 -7.43
CA GLU A 546 -15.32 16.83 -8.90
C GLU A 546 -13.91 16.37 -9.26
N HIS A 547 -13.81 15.45 -10.23
CA HIS A 547 -12.59 15.08 -10.89
C HIS A 547 -12.55 15.66 -12.30
N VAL A 548 -11.39 16.22 -12.68
CA VAL A 548 -11.06 16.64 -14.04
C VAL A 548 -9.92 15.75 -14.52
N PRO A 549 -10.19 14.78 -15.40
CA PRO A 549 -9.12 13.96 -15.95
C PRO A 549 -8.10 14.80 -16.72
N ALA A 550 -6.81 14.61 -16.39
CA ALA A 550 -5.69 15.24 -17.08
C ALA A 550 -4.84 14.21 -17.80
N SER A 551 -4.60 14.38 -19.07
CA SER A 551 -3.73 13.51 -19.85
C SER A 551 -2.28 14.02 -19.78
N VAL A 552 -1.42 13.29 -19.06
CA VAL A 552 -0.01 13.59 -18.90
C VAL A 552 0.88 12.48 -19.45
N ASP A 553 2.04 12.82 -19.99
CA ASP A 553 2.94 11.85 -20.63
C ASP A 553 3.96 11.21 -19.67
N ILE A 554 3.60 11.08 -18.38
CA ILE A 554 4.35 10.28 -17.41
C ILE A 554 3.50 9.11 -16.92
N PRO A 555 4.09 7.94 -16.63
CA PRO A 555 3.37 6.85 -15.98
C PRO A 555 3.03 7.24 -14.55
N THR A 556 1.77 7.08 -14.17
CA THR A 556 1.29 7.40 -12.82
C THR A 556 0.76 6.17 -12.09
N GLY A 557 0.81 6.22 -10.74
CA GLY A 557 0.36 5.10 -9.93
C GLY A 557 0.18 5.48 -8.46
N ARG A 558 -0.28 4.50 -7.70
CA ARG A 558 -0.50 4.64 -6.27
C ARG A 558 0.83 4.86 -5.52
N MET A 559 0.82 5.75 -4.55
CA MET A 559 1.90 5.95 -3.58
C MET A 559 1.31 6.07 -2.18
N ARG A 560 2.07 5.71 -1.14
CA ARG A 560 1.67 5.77 0.28
C ARG A 560 0.94 7.07 0.61
N GLY A 561 -0.24 6.96 1.22
CA GLY A 561 -1.14 8.08 1.51
C GLY A 561 -2.21 8.32 0.44
N GLY A 562 -2.10 7.69 -0.74
CA GLY A 562 -3.06 7.86 -1.84
C GLY A 562 -3.37 9.32 -2.13
N ALA A 563 -4.63 9.63 -2.40
CA ALA A 563 -5.07 11.02 -2.62
C ALA A 563 -5.03 11.86 -1.34
N HIS A 564 -5.19 11.25 -0.16
CA HIS A 564 -5.15 11.98 1.11
C HIS A 564 -3.83 12.74 1.32
N ALA A 565 -2.72 12.28 0.73
CA ALA A 565 -1.42 12.95 0.80
C ALA A 565 -1.40 14.34 0.16
N TYR A 566 -2.35 14.66 -0.76
CA TYR A 566 -2.49 15.98 -1.35
C TYR A 566 -3.84 16.64 -1.02
N THR A 567 -4.94 15.89 -0.98
CA THR A 567 -6.26 16.46 -0.62
C THR A 567 -6.28 16.97 0.81
N GLY A 568 -5.57 16.32 1.73
CA GLY A 568 -5.36 16.79 3.09
C GLY A 568 -4.64 18.14 3.12
N PHE A 569 -3.60 18.31 2.31
CA PHE A 569 -2.92 19.61 2.17
C PHE A 569 -3.86 20.69 1.64
N PHE A 570 -4.65 20.42 0.62
CA PHE A 570 -5.60 21.38 0.04
C PHE A 570 -6.64 21.79 1.06
N THR A 571 -7.32 20.81 1.66
CA THR A 571 -8.42 21.03 2.61
C THR A 571 -7.97 21.78 3.85
N GLU A 572 -6.91 21.32 4.51
CA GLU A 572 -6.47 21.85 5.80
C GLU A 572 -5.75 23.19 5.68
N SER A 573 -5.04 23.44 4.56
CA SER A 573 -4.48 24.75 4.28
C SER A 573 -5.58 25.78 3.98
N PHE A 574 -6.64 25.38 3.25
CA PHE A 574 -7.77 26.26 2.96
C PHE A 574 -8.59 26.56 4.22
N VAL A 575 -8.84 25.56 5.08
CA VAL A 575 -9.54 25.75 6.35
C VAL A 575 -8.76 26.69 7.29
N ASP A 576 -7.43 26.59 7.35
CA ASP A 576 -6.62 27.53 8.10
C ASP A 576 -6.73 28.97 7.55
N GLU A 577 -6.75 29.13 6.23
CA GLU A 577 -6.95 30.45 5.60
C GLU A 577 -8.34 31.01 5.91
N LEU A 578 -9.40 30.18 5.89
CA LEU A 578 -10.76 30.60 6.27
C LEU A 578 -10.81 31.08 7.73
N ALA A 579 -10.17 30.34 8.65
CA ALA A 579 -10.10 30.73 10.07
C ALA A 579 -9.46 32.10 10.26
N ARG A 580 -8.33 32.33 9.61
CA ARG A 580 -7.59 33.59 9.70
C ARG A 580 -8.34 34.75 9.04
N ASN A 581 -8.98 34.53 7.88
CA ASN A 581 -9.81 35.53 7.23
C ASN A 581 -11.04 35.92 8.08
N ALA A 582 -11.55 34.98 8.88
CA ALA A 582 -12.62 35.24 9.85
C ALA A 582 -12.09 35.89 11.16
N GLY A 583 -10.78 36.14 11.29
CA GLY A 583 -10.16 36.68 12.51
C GLY A 583 -10.30 35.72 13.70
N ARG A 584 -10.36 34.41 13.47
CA ARG A 584 -10.55 33.38 14.48
C ARG A 584 -9.30 32.52 14.64
N ASP A 585 -9.07 32.06 15.86
CA ASP A 585 -8.06 31.04 16.14
C ASP A 585 -8.33 29.77 15.32
N PRO A 586 -7.34 29.20 14.61
CA PRO A 586 -7.49 28.01 13.76
C PRO A 586 -8.01 26.76 14.51
N PHE A 587 -7.65 26.57 15.77
CA PHE A 587 -8.17 25.49 16.60
C PHE A 587 -9.66 25.69 16.91
N LEU A 588 -10.02 26.88 17.44
CA LEU A 588 -11.41 27.20 17.80
C LEU A 588 -12.33 27.20 16.57
N TYR A 589 -11.80 27.61 15.41
CA TYR A 589 -12.55 27.57 14.15
C TYR A 589 -12.91 26.14 13.75
N ARG A 590 -11.96 25.19 13.82
CA ARG A 590 -12.19 23.78 13.54
C ARG A 590 -13.16 23.15 14.55
N MET A 591 -12.95 23.41 15.85
CA MET A 591 -13.82 22.91 16.91
C MET A 591 -15.30 23.30 16.72
N ALA A 592 -15.55 24.52 16.22
CA ALA A 592 -16.91 24.96 15.93
C ALA A 592 -17.62 24.14 14.83
N MET A 593 -16.86 23.48 13.96
CA MET A 593 -17.38 22.64 12.87
C MET A 593 -17.43 21.14 13.21
N LEU A 594 -16.97 20.75 14.41
CA LEU A 594 -16.85 19.35 14.84
C LEU A 594 -17.93 18.89 15.82
N SER A 595 -19.03 19.66 15.99
CA SER A 595 -20.08 19.32 16.95
C SER A 595 -20.72 17.93 16.74
N GLY A 596 -20.72 17.43 15.51
CA GLY A 596 -21.21 16.09 15.15
C GLY A 596 -20.13 15.00 15.14
N PHE A 597 -18.87 15.31 15.49
CA PHE A 597 -17.73 14.42 15.36
C PHE A 597 -16.87 14.38 16.64
N PRO A 598 -17.39 13.79 17.73
CA PRO A 598 -16.76 13.88 19.06
C PRO A 598 -15.35 13.22 19.10
N ARG A 599 -15.14 12.11 18.42
CA ARG A 599 -13.79 11.46 18.34
C ARG A 599 -12.75 12.40 17.72
N MET A 600 -13.12 13.06 16.61
CA MET A 600 -12.23 14.02 15.94
C MET A 600 -11.98 15.28 16.80
N ALA A 601 -13.02 15.80 17.45
CA ALA A 601 -12.89 16.94 18.36
C ALA A 601 -11.96 16.63 19.53
N GLU A 602 -11.99 15.40 20.04
CA GLU A 602 -11.09 14.95 21.11
C GLU A 602 -9.65 14.82 20.60
N SER A 603 -9.41 14.21 19.41
CA SER A 603 -8.08 14.14 18.82
C SER A 603 -7.47 15.54 18.64
N LEU A 604 -8.25 16.50 18.14
CA LEU A 604 -7.80 17.87 17.93
C LEU A 604 -7.49 18.58 19.25
N ARG A 605 -8.34 18.40 20.27
CA ARG A 605 -8.14 19.00 21.59
C ARG A 605 -6.91 18.46 22.30
N GLN A 606 -6.66 17.15 22.17
CA GLN A 606 -5.46 16.54 22.76
C GLN A 606 -4.20 16.93 22.00
N ALA A 607 -4.24 17.01 20.65
CA ALA A 607 -3.10 17.43 19.86
C ALA A 607 -2.65 18.86 20.16
N THR A 608 -3.61 19.80 20.38
CA THR A 608 -3.26 21.18 20.77
C THR A 608 -2.64 21.25 22.17
N ARG A 609 -3.06 20.36 23.08
CA ARG A 609 -2.44 20.26 24.40
C ARG A 609 -1.04 19.64 24.34
N LEU A 610 -0.88 18.56 23.57
CA LEU A 610 0.41 17.86 23.37
C LEU A 610 1.44 18.76 22.69
N GLY A 611 1.00 19.60 21.75
CA GLY A 611 1.84 20.52 20.99
C GLY A 611 1.93 21.92 21.57
N ASP A 612 1.48 22.19 22.78
CA ASP A 612 1.52 23.51 23.44
C ASP A 612 1.01 24.66 22.57
N TRP A 613 -0.11 24.44 21.86
CA TRP A 613 -0.70 25.39 20.91
C TRP A 613 -0.95 26.76 21.54
N ASP A 614 -0.35 27.83 20.99
CA ASP A 614 -0.46 29.20 21.47
C ASP A 614 -1.44 30.08 20.68
N GLY A 615 -2.09 29.51 19.66
CA GLY A 615 -2.99 30.20 18.73
C GLY A 615 -2.42 30.29 17.30
N GLY A 616 -1.19 29.87 17.08
CA GLY A 616 -0.55 29.90 15.77
C GLY A 616 -0.53 31.30 15.13
N GLN A 617 -0.17 32.32 15.89
CA GLN A 617 -0.12 33.69 15.43
C GLN A 617 1.03 33.90 14.45
N GLU A 618 0.94 34.96 13.62
CA GLU A 618 2.04 35.34 12.73
C GLU A 618 3.35 35.52 13.51
N GLY A 619 4.38 34.81 13.07
CA GLY A 619 5.70 34.78 13.71
C GLY A 619 5.86 33.74 14.83
N SER A 620 4.79 32.99 15.24
CA SER A 620 4.91 31.93 16.22
C SER A 620 5.57 30.67 15.65
N GLY A 621 5.38 30.38 14.34
CA GLY A 621 5.88 29.18 13.71
C GLY A 621 5.06 27.92 13.96
N GLU A 622 3.80 28.08 14.35
CA GLU A 622 2.88 26.97 14.63
C GLU A 622 1.80 26.79 13.58
N GLY A 623 1.45 25.52 13.30
CA GLY A 623 0.38 25.17 12.36
C GLY A 623 -0.32 23.89 12.80
N ILE A 624 -1.64 23.87 12.60
CA ILE A 624 -2.50 22.75 12.96
C ILE A 624 -3.19 22.17 11.72
N ALA A 625 -3.30 20.85 11.68
CA ALA A 625 -4.08 20.13 10.69
C ALA A 625 -4.71 18.88 11.30
N MET A 626 -5.79 18.40 10.68
CA MET A 626 -6.38 17.11 11.03
C MET A 626 -6.91 16.38 9.81
N ILE A 627 -6.85 15.06 9.86
CA ILE A 627 -7.27 14.19 8.76
C ILE A 627 -8.17 13.08 9.31
N ARG A 628 -9.15 12.69 8.51
CA ARG A 628 -9.94 11.48 8.66
C ARG A 628 -9.72 10.61 7.43
N MET A 629 -9.44 9.32 7.63
CA MET A 629 -9.40 8.30 6.58
C MET A 629 -10.43 7.21 6.88
N GLY A 630 -11.10 6.75 5.85
CA GLY A 630 -12.22 5.82 5.95
C GLY A 630 -13.56 6.52 5.67
N ALA A 631 -14.46 5.77 5.01
CA ALA A 631 -15.76 6.29 4.59
C ALA A 631 -16.73 6.44 5.77
N ASP A 632 -16.74 5.46 6.68
CA ASP A 632 -17.59 5.46 7.85
C ASP A 632 -16.94 6.24 9.00
N PRO A 633 -17.58 7.31 9.52
CA PRO A 633 -17.05 8.10 10.63
C PRO A 633 -16.82 7.31 11.93
N GLU A 634 -17.52 6.19 12.14
CA GLU A 634 -17.40 5.40 13.37
C GLU A 634 -16.19 4.47 13.36
N THR A 635 -15.83 3.97 12.18
CA THR A 635 -14.68 3.06 11.99
C THR A 635 -13.46 3.75 11.38
N ALA A 636 -13.60 5.01 10.93
CA ALA A 636 -12.52 5.79 10.35
C ALA A 636 -11.37 6.03 11.33
N GLY A 637 -10.14 6.06 10.81
CA GLY A 637 -8.97 6.55 11.53
C GLY A 637 -8.86 8.07 11.51
N HIS A 638 -8.47 8.66 12.62
CA HIS A 638 -8.31 10.10 12.79
C HIS A 638 -6.91 10.45 13.27
N ILE A 639 -6.38 11.55 12.77
CA ILE A 639 -5.14 12.14 13.25
C ILE A 639 -5.26 13.66 13.28
N ALA A 640 -4.83 14.28 14.38
CA ALA A 640 -4.61 15.71 14.47
C ALA A 640 -3.12 15.96 14.76
N CYS A 641 -2.53 16.97 14.14
CA CYS A 641 -1.11 17.29 14.28
C CYS A 641 -0.90 18.80 14.47
N VAL A 642 -0.08 19.16 15.41
CA VAL A 642 0.51 20.49 15.58
C VAL A 642 1.97 20.42 15.15
N ALA A 643 2.35 21.25 14.17
CA ALA A 643 3.72 21.39 13.72
C ALA A 643 4.34 22.68 14.26
N HIS A 644 5.58 22.58 14.76
CA HIS A 644 6.39 23.74 15.09
C HIS A 644 7.53 23.88 14.09
N VAL A 645 7.67 25.08 13.52
CA VAL A 645 8.77 25.41 12.61
C VAL A 645 9.56 26.60 13.15
N ARG A 646 10.85 26.63 12.86
CA ARG A 646 11.72 27.72 13.27
C ARG A 646 12.74 28.08 12.18
N ARG A 647 13.24 29.30 12.22
CA ARG A 647 14.34 29.71 11.34
C ARG A 647 15.64 29.05 11.83
N GLY A 648 16.42 28.50 10.90
CA GLY A 648 17.75 27.94 11.12
C GLY A 648 18.76 28.54 10.15
N GLU A 649 20.03 28.15 10.26
CA GLU A 649 21.11 28.63 9.40
C GLU A 649 20.91 28.29 7.92
N GLY A 650 20.22 27.19 7.62
CA GLY A 650 19.92 26.69 6.26
C GLY A 650 18.52 27.02 5.73
N GLY A 651 17.74 27.87 6.41
CA GLY A 651 16.34 28.15 6.05
C GLY A 651 15.37 27.78 7.19
N VAL A 652 14.18 27.33 6.86
CA VAL A 652 13.18 26.90 7.84
C VAL A 652 13.37 25.41 8.16
N ARG A 653 13.29 25.07 9.46
CA ARG A 653 13.36 23.70 9.96
C ARG A 653 12.09 23.36 10.72
N VAL A 654 11.58 22.16 10.54
CA VAL A 654 10.55 21.56 11.40
C VAL A 654 11.25 21.18 12.71
N ALA A 655 10.81 21.77 13.80
CA ALA A 655 11.40 21.54 15.12
C ALA A 655 10.68 20.42 15.87
N GLN A 656 9.34 20.36 15.75
CA GLN A 656 8.51 19.38 16.42
C GLN A 656 7.26 19.06 15.62
N LEU A 657 6.83 17.80 15.68
CA LEU A 657 5.53 17.32 15.21
C LEU A 657 4.84 16.60 16.37
N SER A 658 3.72 17.16 16.84
CA SER A 658 2.92 16.61 17.93
C SER A 658 1.60 16.08 17.34
N ALA A 659 1.42 14.76 17.35
CA ALA A 659 0.27 14.09 16.74
C ALA A 659 -0.53 13.30 17.76
N VAL A 660 -1.86 13.40 17.69
CA VAL A 660 -2.79 12.54 18.45
C VAL A 660 -3.65 11.76 17.48
N VAL A 661 -3.73 10.45 17.72
CA VAL A 661 -4.28 9.47 16.80
C VAL A 661 -5.41 8.69 17.46
N ASP A 662 -6.52 8.52 16.75
CA ASP A 662 -7.61 7.61 17.10
C ASP A 662 -7.80 6.62 15.95
N ILE A 663 -7.38 5.38 16.16
CA ILE A 663 -7.44 4.28 15.20
C ILE A 663 -8.23 3.09 15.75
N GLY A 664 -9.17 3.37 16.66
CA GLY A 664 -9.90 2.30 17.32
C GLY A 664 -9.00 1.48 18.25
N ARG A 665 -9.34 0.20 18.40
CA ARG A 665 -8.56 -0.75 19.20
C ARG A 665 -7.18 -0.97 18.60
N ILE A 666 -6.15 -0.82 19.39
CA ILE A 666 -4.76 -1.03 18.97
C ILE A 666 -4.32 -2.46 19.32
N VAL A 667 -3.83 -3.19 18.33
CA VAL A 667 -3.31 -4.54 18.50
C VAL A 667 -1.87 -4.53 19.03
N ASN A 668 -1.02 -3.65 18.48
CA ASN A 668 0.37 -3.49 18.89
C ASN A 668 0.72 -2.00 18.90
N LEU A 669 0.87 -1.41 20.09
CA LEU A 669 1.08 0.02 20.26
C LEU A 669 2.42 0.49 19.70
N ASP A 670 3.48 -0.30 19.86
CA ASP A 670 4.82 0.06 19.40
C ASP A 670 4.87 0.12 17.85
N ILE A 671 4.29 -0.88 17.19
CA ILE A 671 4.19 -0.90 15.73
C ILE A 671 3.29 0.24 15.22
N ALA A 672 2.16 0.50 15.87
CA ALA A 672 1.28 1.62 15.51
C ALA A 672 2.02 2.96 15.60
N ARG A 673 2.78 3.18 16.68
CA ARG A 673 3.61 4.38 16.86
C ARG A 673 4.65 4.52 15.75
N GLN A 674 5.41 3.46 15.45
CA GLN A 674 6.41 3.44 14.37
C GLN A 674 5.77 3.79 13.01
N GLN A 675 4.54 3.33 12.75
CA GLN A 675 3.83 3.63 11.51
C GLN A 675 3.44 5.12 11.41
N ILE A 676 2.98 5.72 12.51
CA ILE A 676 2.64 7.16 12.55
C ILE A 676 3.91 8.00 12.41
N GLU A 677 4.95 7.73 13.18
CA GLU A 677 6.22 8.46 13.12
C GLU A 677 6.84 8.39 11.71
N GLY A 678 6.92 7.18 11.14
CA GLY A 678 7.38 6.97 9.78
C GLY A 678 6.49 7.66 8.72
N GLY A 679 5.18 7.75 8.96
CA GLY A 679 4.23 8.50 8.15
C GLY A 679 4.48 10.01 8.19
N LEU A 680 4.68 10.56 9.38
CA LEU A 680 5.00 11.99 9.59
C LEU A 680 6.30 12.37 8.87
N VAL A 681 7.36 11.55 8.99
CA VAL A 681 8.64 11.77 8.29
C VAL A 681 8.46 11.71 6.78
N PHE A 682 7.68 10.73 6.27
CA PHE A 682 7.40 10.62 4.84
C PHE A 682 6.63 11.85 4.33
N GLY A 683 5.59 12.29 5.07
CA GLY A 683 4.83 13.51 4.77
C GLY A 683 5.69 14.78 4.81
N MET A 684 6.62 14.87 5.77
CA MET A 684 7.62 15.94 5.82
C MET A 684 8.52 15.92 4.57
N GLY A 685 8.94 14.74 4.10
CA GLY A 685 9.68 14.57 2.85
C GLY A 685 8.91 15.06 1.63
N LEU A 686 7.60 14.81 1.56
CA LEU A 686 6.73 15.33 0.50
C LEU A 686 6.53 16.85 0.58
N ALA A 687 6.57 17.40 1.79
CA ALA A 687 6.41 18.83 2.02
C ALA A 687 7.67 19.64 1.71
N LEU A 688 8.85 19.14 2.06
CA LEU A 688 10.11 19.91 2.06
C LEU A 688 11.15 19.40 1.07
N GLY A 689 10.94 18.23 0.46
CA GLY A 689 11.85 17.65 -0.51
C GLY A 689 11.93 18.46 -1.82
N ALA A 690 12.85 18.05 -2.69
CA ALA A 690 12.95 18.63 -4.02
C ALA A 690 11.79 18.17 -4.92
N PRO A 691 11.22 19.04 -5.77
CA PRO A 691 10.23 18.61 -6.74
C PRO A 691 10.85 17.65 -7.75
N LEU A 692 10.11 16.60 -8.09
CA LEU A 692 10.49 15.73 -9.19
C LEU A 692 10.26 16.48 -10.52
N ALA A 693 11.30 16.59 -11.31
CA ALA A 693 11.26 17.21 -12.63
C ALA A 693 11.82 16.25 -13.69
N PHE A 694 11.52 16.52 -14.96
CA PHE A 694 11.91 15.68 -16.09
C PHE A 694 12.72 16.46 -17.12
N GLN A 695 13.77 15.82 -17.62
CA GLN A 695 14.58 16.32 -18.72
C GLN A 695 14.92 15.18 -19.68
N LYS A 696 14.62 15.36 -20.95
CA LYS A 696 14.87 14.37 -22.03
C LYS A 696 14.32 12.98 -21.69
N GLY A 697 13.11 12.92 -21.11
CA GLY A 697 12.47 11.68 -20.74
C GLY A 697 13.05 10.97 -19.51
N HIS A 698 13.88 11.65 -18.73
CA HIS A 698 14.46 11.10 -17.49
C HIS A 698 14.12 11.98 -16.30
N PRO A 699 13.87 11.40 -15.11
CA PRO A 699 13.78 12.19 -13.90
C PRO A 699 15.12 12.87 -13.60
N VAL A 700 15.07 14.12 -13.18
CA VAL A 700 16.27 14.91 -12.86
C VAL A 700 16.99 14.37 -11.63
N PRO A 701 16.30 14.02 -10.52
CA PRO A 701 16.92 13.30 -9.41
C PRO A 701 17.40 11.93 -9.86
N ARG A 702 18.65 11.60 -9.57
CA ARG A 702 19.27 10.30 -9.89
C ARG A 702 19.74 9.54 -8.66
N THR A 703 19.82 10.23 -7.53
CA THR A 703 20.19 9.70 -6.22
C THR A 703 19.19 10.14 -5.17
N LEU A 704 19.16 9.48 -4.01
CA LEU A 704 18.32 9.93 -2.88
C LEU A 704 18.74 11.33 -2.38
N GLY A 705 20.03 11.65 -2.46
CA GLY A 705 20.54 12.97 -2.10
C GLY A 705 19.98 14.11 -2.97
N ASP A 706 19.78 13.85 -4.28
CA ASP A 706 19.23 14.83 -5.21
C ASP A 706 17.74 15.14 -4.92
N MET A 707 17.06 14.26 -4.19
CA MET A 707 15.64 14.41 -3.85
C MET A 707 15.40 15.33 -2.66
N GLY A 708 16.44 15.80 -1.98
CA GLY A 708 16.30 16.67 -0.81
C GLY A 708 15.48 16.04 0.32
N LEU A 709 15.51 14.70 0.45
CA LEU A 709 14.80 13.99 1.51
C LEU A 709 15.39 14.33 2.87
N PRO A 710 14.57 14.41 3.94
CA PRO A 710 15.05 14.64 5.29
C PRO A 710 16.11 13.62 5.70
N GLY A 711 17.27 14.09 6.13
CA GLY A 711 18.30 13.27 6.74
C GLY A 711 18.14 13.16 8.25
N LEU A 712 18.97 12.36 8.92
CA LEU A 712 18.92 12.18 10.39
C LEU A 712 19.03 13.50 11.15
N GLY A 713 19.84 14.45 10.63
CA GLY A 713 20.00 15.78 11.22
C GLY A 713 18.78 16.70 11.10
N ASP A 714 17.84 16.38 10.21
CA ASP A 714 16.63 17.17 9.94
C ASP A 714 15.42 16.65 10.72
N MET A 715 15.56 15.53 11.44
CA MET A 715 14.46 14.92 12.20
C MET A 715 13.96 15.87 13.28
N PRO A 716 12.63 16.14 13.32
CA PRO A 716 12.01 16.89 14.40
C PRO A 716 11.87 16.04 15.67
N ASP A 717 11.63 16.69 16.77
CA ASP A 717 11.08 16.01 17.94
C ASP A 717 9.66 15.52 17.60
N MET A 718 9.39 14.22 17.77
CA MET A 718 8.09 13.64 17.50
C MET A 718 7.41 13.23 18.79
N LEU A 719 6.23 13.80 19.03
CA LEU A 719 5.34 13.43 20.13
C LEU A 719 4.10 12.78 19.53
N VAL A 720 3.94 11.48 19.75
CA VAL A 720 2.79 10.73 19.24
C VAL A 720 2.03 10.12 20.41
N ASP A 721 0.74 10.45 20.50
CA ASP A 721 -0.15 9.91 21.52
C ASP A 721 -1.39 9.27 20.85
N PHE A 722 -2.02 8.33 21.56
CA PHE A 722 -3.15 7.57 21.06
C PHE A 722 -4.35 7.72 21.98
N ILE A 723 -5.52 7.83 21.38
CA ILE A 723 -6.78 7.81 22.13
C ILE A 723 -7.22 6.37 22.30
N ALA A 724 -7.47 5.96 23.55
CA ALA A 724 -8.08 4.68 23.85
C ALA A 724 -9.51 4.64 23.27
N SER A 725 -9.81 3.63 22.47
CA SER A 725 -11.09 3.47 21.77
C SER A 725 -11.42 1.98 21.60
N ASP A 726 -12.70 1.64 21.75
CA ASP A 726 -13.23 0.29 21.50
C ASP A 726 -13.74 0.12 20.04
N ALA A 727 -13.58 1.13 19.19
CA ALA A 727 -13.93 1.02 17.78
C ALA A 727 -13.08 -0.02 17.07
N GLU A 728 -13.56 -0.50 15.93
CA GLU A 728 -12.79 -1.45 15.10
C GLU A 728 -11.40 -0.87 14.73
N PRO A 729 -10.37 -1.71 14.67
CA PRO A 729 -9.01 -1.27 14.34
C PRO A 729 -8.92 -0.63 12.96
N PHE A 730 -8.27 0.51 12.88
CA PHE A 730 -7.91 1.16 11.63
C PHE A 730 -6.37 1.11 11.43
N ASP A 731 -5.90 0.86 10.22
CA ASP A 731 -4.46 0.83 9.93
C ASP A 731 -3.84 2.23 9.99
N PRO A 732 -2.79 2.45 10.80
CA PRO A 732 -2.17 3.77 10.97
C PRO A 732 -1.25 4.20 9.82
N GLY A 733 -0.97 3.31 8.87
CA GLY A 733 0.15 3.44 7.92
C GLY A 733 0.17 4.67 7.04
N GLU A 734 -0.99 5.28 6.76
CA GLU A 734 -1.12 6.42 5.84
C GLU A 734 -1.47 7.75 6.53
N LEU A 735 -1.97 7.73 7.76
CA LEU A 735 -2.46 8.91 8.47
C LEU A 735 -1.41 10.02 8.62
N GLY A 736 -0.20 9.64 9.07
CA GLY A 736 0.90 10.59 9.26
C GLY A 736 1.34 11.27 7.96
N VAL A 737 1.29 10.54 6.84
CA VAL A 737 1.64 11.06 5.50
C VAL A 737 0.71 12.19 5.09
N ALA A 738 -0.58 12.04 5.36
CA ALA A 738 -1.60 12.98 4.92
C ALA A 738 -1.65 14.26 5.77
N VAL A 739 -1.38 14.17 7.09
CA VAL A 739 -1.52 15.32 8.00
C VAL A 739 -0.30 16.24 8.00
N ALA A 740 0.92 15.68 7.87
CA ALA A 740 2.16 16.43 8.05
C ALA A 740 2.33 17.59 7.04
N PRO A 741 2.06 17.44 5.73
CA PRO A 741 2.24 18.54 4.78
C PRO A 741 1.41 19.77 5.10
N ALA A 742 0.15 19.58 5.51
CA ALA A 742 -0.74 20.68 5.86
C ALA A 742 -0.32 21.37 7.16
N ALA A 743 -0.01 20.60 8.20
CA ALA A 743 0.45 21.16 9.49
C ALA A 743 1.72 22.00 9.29
N ILE A 744 2.70 21.49 8.53
CA ILE A 744 3.94 22.21 8.22
C ILE A 744 3.67 23.46 7.39
N ALA A 745 2.80 23.40 6.36
CA ALA A 745 2.44 24.55 5.52
C ALA A 745 1.78 25.68 6.35
N ASN A 746 0.87 25.31 7.27
CA ASN A 746 0.20 26.24 8.16
C ASN A 746 1.19 26.85 9.18
N ALA A 747 2.15 26.07 9.68
CA ALA A 747 3.22 26.56 10.56
C ALA A 747 4.18 27.54 9.82
N LEU A 748 4.52 27.25 8.57
CA LEU A 748 5.31 28.15 7.72
C LEU A 748 4.60 29.48 7.49
N PHE A 749 3.28 29.44 7.23
CA PHE A 749 2.50 30.65 7.11
C PHE A 749 2.52 31.46 8.42
N SER A 750 2.30 30.83 9.55
CA SER A 750 2.36 31.43 10.89
C SER A 750 3.71 32.10 11.15
N LEU A 751 4.82 31.46 10.73
CA LEU A 751 6.18 32.02 10.90
C LEU A 751 6.49 33.18 9.96
N THR A 752 6.00 33.11 8.71
CA THR A 752 6.49 33.99 7.63
C THR A 752 5.48 35.00 7.13
N GLY A 753 4.19 34.79 7.40
CA GLY A 753 3.08 35.55 6.82
C GLY A 753 2.85 35.26 5.32
N LYS A 754 3.59 34.29 4.73
CA LYS A 754 3.47 33.91 3.33
C LYS A 754 2.88 32.52 3.19
N ARG A 755 1.74 32.40 2.51
CA ARG A 755 1.10 31.10 2.26
C ARG A 755 1.67 30.46 1.00
N SER A 756 2.04 29.18 1.12
CA SER A 756 2.38 28.35 -0.02
C SER A 756 1.13 27.60 -0.50
N TYR A 757 0.93 27.61 -1.81
CA TYR A 757 -0.14 26.87 -2.49
C TYR A 757 0.43 25.71 -3.31
N ARG A 758 1.67 25.29 -3.02
CA ARG A 758 2.36 24.23 -3.76
C ARG A 758 3.06 23.25 -2.84
N LEU A 759 3.07 21.97 -3.24
CA LEU A 759 3.97 20.95 -2.70
C LEU A 759 4.95 20.49 -3.80
N PRO A 760 6.23 20.36 -3.50
CA PRO A 760 6.87 20.72 -2.23
C PRO A 760 6.77 22.22 -1.92
N LEU A 761 6.78 22.53 -0.62
CA LEU A 761 6.81 23.91 -0.13
C LEU A 761 8.17 24.55 -0.50
N ASN A 762 8.17 25.83 -0.84
CA ASN A 762 9.39 26.63 -0.97
C ASN A 762 9.50 27.54 0.26
N PRO A 763 10.12 27.09 1.36
CA PRO A 763 10.20 27.82 2.61
C PRO A 763 11.13 29.04 2.57
#